data_2129171ce9e81dab374f4f679410c520
#
_entry.id   2129171ce9e81dab374f4f679410c520
#
_cell.length_a   1.000
_cell.length_b   1.000
_cell.length_c   1.000
_cell.angle_alpha   90.00
_cell.angle_beta   90.00
_cell.angle_gamma   90.00
#
_symmetry.space_group_name_H-M   'P 1'
#
loop_
_entity.id
_entity.type
_entity.pdbx_description
1 polymer ?
#
loop_
_entity_poly.entity_id
_entity_poly.type
_entity_poly.pdbx_seq_one_letter_code
_entity_poly.pdbx_strand_id
1 'polypeptide(L)'
;AREESIESPILQDDMNKILPIINTSGSDSAMLDNALEFMVMNGMDLPLAVMITIPEPWENNKNISQKKRDFYQYYATMLEPWDGPAAILFSDGDVVGAVLDRNGLRPSRYYITKDGRMILSSEVGVLPCAPDNILMKDRLRPGKMLLVDTVKGEVVDDEKLKEYYASREPYGEWIDRNLVRLKDLKIPNIKVPSYTGEELTRLQKVFGYKYEEVKELILPMARAGAEPSGAMGTDTPLAVLSDQHPPLFNYFKQRFAQVTNPPIDAIREKVVTSTSVYVGAHGNLLEDKPENCKVLKVQNPILTSTDLLKIKHMNVPGFKTATVSINYYKNTSLEKAIDRVFLEVDRAYKDGANIIILSDRDIDEYHVSIPSLLAVSAVSQYLIRTKKSTAMALILESAEPHEVHHFATLLGYGACAVNPYLAHDTIAQLIDEGLLDKDYYAAVDDYNKAVLNGIVKIASKMGISTIQSYQSSQIFEAVGISKDVIDKYFTGTVSRVGGIGLEDIQADVEAAHNAAFDPLGLDINMELADGGAHKFRSGKEEHLFTPQTIHLFQKACFTGDYKAFKDFTRTVDNMGAEGVHLRSLLDFSYDPNGGIPLEEVEPVSSIVKRFKAAAMSYGALSSEAHETIAIALNRLGGRSNTGEGGEPEERYQSESNSKIKQVASARFGVTSKYLVSAEEIQIKLAQGAKPGEGGNLPGAKVYPWIAKTRHSTTGVGLISPPPHHDIYSIEDLAELIYDLKNANRHANINVKLVSEAGVGTIAAGVAKGGAQVI
;
A
#
# COMPACT_ATOMS: atom_id res chain seq x y z
N ALA A 1 -2.89 21.66 0.31
CA ALA A 1 -1.97 22.17 1.34
C ALA A 1 -0.83 23.00 0.72
N ARG A 2 -0.13 22.46 -0.28
CA ARG A 2 1.00 23.16 -0.91
C ARG A 2 0.59 24.45 -1.62
N GLU A 3 -0.52 24.46 -2.34
CA GLU A 3 -1.05 25.65 -3.04
C GLU A 3 -1.31 26.85 -2.12
N GLU A 4 -1.68 26.59 -0.87
CA GLU A 4 -1.98 27.63 0.10
C GLU A 4 -0.73 28.29 0.74
N SER A 5 0.44 27.68 0.54
CA SER A 5 1.72 28.12 1.11
C SER A 5 2.73 28.55 0.03
N ILE A 6 2.40 28.38 -1.26
CA ILE A 6 3.27 28.78 -2.37
C ILE A 6 3.20 30.30 -2.59
N GLU A 7 4.33 30.92 -2.82
CA GLU A 7 4.42 32.34 -3.12
C GLU A 7 4.66 32.53 -4.62
N SER A 8 3.81 33.31 -5.28
CA SER A 8 3.96 33.64 -6.69
C SER A 8 4.66 35.00 -6.84
N PRO A 9 5.83 35.03 -7.50
CA PRO A 9 6.50 36.31 -7.80
C PRO A 9 5.67 37.23 -8.72
N ILE A 10 4.81 36.63 -9.55
CA ILE A 10 3.99 37.37 -10.53
C ILE A 10 2.69 37.87 -9.91
N LEU A 11 1.98 36.98 -9.19
CA LEU A 11 0.65 37.27 -8.65
C LEU A 11 0.68 37.99 -7.31
N GLN A 12 1.74 37.80 -6.51
CA GLN A 12 1.89 38.41 -5.20
C GLN A 12 0.60 38.31 -4.34
N ASP A 13 0.04 39.43 -3.91
CA ASP A 13 -1.19 39.47 -3.09
C ASP A 13 -2.43 38.96 -3.82
N ASP A 14 -2.43 38.95 -5.16
CA ASP A 14 -3.53 38.45 -5.98
C ASP A 14 -3.69 36.91 -5.91
N MET A 15 -2.69 36.18 -5.36
CA MET A 15 -2.81 34.76 -5.07
C MET A 15 -4.10 34.41 -4.32
N ASN A 16 -4.50 35.26 -3.35
CA ASN A 16 -5.70 35.01 -2.55
C ASN A 16 -7.02 35.04 -3.36
N LYS A 17 -7.00 35.65 -4.58
CA LYS A 17 -8.15 35.71 -5.44
C LYS A 17 -8.39 34.46 -6.28
N ILE A 18 -7.34 33.66 -6.49
CA ILE A 18 -7.39 32.46 -7.33
C ILE A 18 -7.43 31.14 -6.53
N LEU A 19 -7.23 31.22 -5.22
CA LEU A 19 -7.32 30.03 -4.35
C LEU A 19 -8.78 29.59 -4.13
N PRO A 20 -9.09 28.29 -4.14
CA PRO A 20 -8.19 27.18 -4.42
C PRO A 20 -7.90 27.03 -5.92
N ILE A 21 -6.65 26.73 -6.28
CA ILE A 21 -6.22 26.48 -7.66
C ILE A 21 -6.63 25.07 -8.08
N ILE A 22 -6.42 24.11 -7.20
CA ILE A 22 -6.68 22.69 -7.46
C ILE A 22 -8.14 22.37 -7.20
N ASN A 23 -8.85 21.92 -8.23
CA ASN A 23 -10.21 21.40 -8.11
C ASN A 23 -10.20 19.99 -7.48
N THR A 24 -10.32 19.92 -6.15
CA THR A 24 -10.30 18.66 -5.40
C THR A 24 -11.49 17.74 -5.65
N SER A 25 -12.54 18.22 -6.33
CA SER A 25 -13.68 17.41 -6.78
C SER A 25 -13.48 16.84 -8.20
N GLY A 26 -12.43 17.27 -8.91
CA GLY A 26 -12.07 16.77 -10.23
C GLY A 26 -11.36 15.41 -10.19
N SER A 27 -11.04 14.87 -11.38
CA SER A 27 -10.19 13.70 -11.49
C SER A 27 -8.74 14.07 -11.15
N ASP A 28 -7.90 13.06 -10.89
CA ASP A 28 -6.46 13.22 -10.67
C ASP A 28 -5.76 13.93 -11.85
N SER A 29 -6.15 13.61 -13.09
CA SER A 29 -5.64 14.29 -14.29
C SER A 29 -6.10 15.75 -14.39
N ALA A 30 -7.33 16.08 -13.95
CA ALA A 30 -7.79 17.46 -13.88
C ALA A 30 -7.02 18.28 -12.82
N MET A 31 -6.69 17.65 -11.69
CA MET A 31 -5.84 18.28 -10.66
C MET A 31 -4.42 18.54 -11.19
N LEU A 32 -3.86 17.59 -11.96
CA LEU A 32 -2.56 17.78 -12.61
C LEU A 32 -2.60 18.93 -13.62
N ASP A 33 -3.66 19.00 -14.43
CA ASP A 33 -3.87 20.07 -15.42
C ASP A 33 -3.90 21.44 -14.73
N ASN A 34 -4.65 21.60 -13.63
CA ASN A 34 -4.65 22.83 -12.84
C ASN A 34 -3.24 23.19 -12.31
N ALA A 35 -2.48 22.20 -11.85
CA ALA A 35 -1.13 22.43 -11.36
C ALA A 35 -0.17 22.87 -12.47
N LEU A 36 -0.24 22.21 -13.64
CA LEU A 36 0.58 22.55 -14.81
C LEU A 36 0.23 23.95 -15.33
N GLU A 37 -1.07 24.27 -15.50
CA GLU A 37 -1.54 25.60 -15.90
C GLU A 37 -1.00 26.68 -14.94
N PHE A 38 -1.14 26.46 -13.63
CA PHE A 38 -0.64 27.40 -12.63
C PHE A 38 0.87 27.64 -12.74
N MET A 39 1.67 26.58 -12.93
CA MET A 39 3.12 26.73 -13.11
C MET A 39 3.45 27.49 -14.39
N VAL A 40 2.77 27.20 -15.51
CA VAL A 40 2.98 27.88 -16.79
C VAL A 40 2.58 29.34 -16.71
N MET A 41 1.44 29.66 -16.07
CA MET A 41 0.99 31.04 -15.87
C MET A 41 1.94 31.84 -14.95
N ASN A 42 2.75 31.16 -14.15
CA ASN A 42 3.85 31.77 -13.38
C ASN A 42 5.19 31.80 -14.12
N GLY A 43 5.19 31.56 -15.44
CA GLY A 43 6.36 31.76 -16.31
C GLY A 43 7.25 30.52 -16.46
N MET A 44 6.80 29.35 -16.01
CA MET A 44 7.53 28.08 -16.23
C MET A 44 7.21 27.55 -17.64
N ASP A 45 8.24 27.10 -18.36
CA ASP A 45 8.03 26.42 -19.65
C ASP A 45 7.21 25.14 -19.46
N LEU A 46 6.19 24.91 -20.31
CA LEU A 46 5.33 23.73 -20.17
C LEU A 46 6.09 22.39 -20.19
N PRO A 47 7.09 22.15 -21.06
CA PRO A 47 7.87 20.92 -21.01
C PRO A 47 8.64 20.76 -19.70
N LEU A 48 9.13 21.85 -19.10
CA LEU A 48 9.79 21.84 -17.79
C LEU A 48 8.80 21.47 -16.69
N ALA A 49 7.62 22.10 -16.65
CA ALA A 49 6.57 21.79 -15.69
C ALA A 49 6.17 20.30 -15.72
N VAL A 50 6.01 19.75 -16.93
CA VAL A 50 5.74 18.31 -17.12
C VAL A 50 6.91 17.44 -16.65
N MET A 51 8.15 17.84 -16.97
CA MET A 51 9.36 17.08 -16.61
C MET A 51 9.57 16.96 -15.09
N ILE A 52 9.24 18.00 -14.33
CA ILE A 52 9.39 17.99 -12.87
C ILE A 52 8.22 17.31 -12.16
N THR A 53 7.02 17.37 -12.73
CA THR A 53 5.82 16.70 -12.15
C THR A 53 5.79 15.21 -12.47
N ILE A 54 6.28 14.81 -13.65
CA ILE A 54 6.32 13.42 -14.12
C ILE A 54 7.78 13.02 -14.42
N PRO A 55 8.63 12.93 -13.40
CA PRO A 55 10.06 12.64 -13.60
C PRO A 55 10.26 11.17 -14.03
N GLU A 56 11.26 10.95 -14.89
CA GLU A 56 11.73 9.59 -15.14
C GLU A 56 12.35 8.97 -13.86
N PRO A 57 12.43 7.62 -13.75
CA PRO A 57 13.16 6.98 -12.66
C PRO A 57 14.63 7.38 -12.72
N TRP A 58 15.10 8.15 -11.75
CA TRP A 58 16.45 8.74 -11.77
C TRP A 58 17.37 8.19 -10.67
N GLU A 59 16.82 7.82 -9.51
CA GLU A 59 17.61 7.48 -8.34
C GLU A 59 18.41 6.19 -8.55
N ASN A 60 17.76 5.13 -9.05
CA ASN A 60 18.35 3.81 -9.29
C ASN A 60 18.81 3.61 -10.74
N ASN A 61 18.62 4.59 -11.62
CA ASN A 61 19.01 4.49 -13.03
C ASN A 61 20.51 4.79 -13.20
N LYS A 62 21.30 3.76 -13.51
CA LYS A 62 22.75 3.91 -13.69
C LYS A 62 23.14 4.63 -14.99
N ASN A 63 22.24 4.75 -15.95
CA ASN A 63 22.51 5.29 -17.28
C ASN A 63 22.14 6.78 -17.42
N ILE A 64 21.60 7.39 -16.37
CA ILE A 64 21.24 8.81 -16.37
C ILE A 64 22.50 9.68 -16.15
N SER A 65 22.61 10.83 -16.84
CA SER A 65 23.73 11.77 -16.65
C SER A 65 23.68 12.38 -15.24
N GLN A 66 24.84 12.79 -14.70
CA GLN A 66 24.89 13.42 -13.38
C GLN A 66 24.09 14.72 -13.36
N LYS A 67 24.13 15.53 -14.41
CA LYS A 67 23.36 16.77 -14.51
C LYS A 67 21.84 16.53 -14.41
N LYS A 68 21.31 15.53 -15.13
CA LYS A 68 19.90 15.15 -15.02
C LYS A 68 19.56 14.62 -13.63
N ARG A 69 20.45 13.85 -13.01
CA ARG A 69 20.29 13.38 -11.65
C ARG A 69 20.20 14.53 -10.65
N ASP A 70 21.09 15.50 -10.76
CA ASP A 70 21.12 16.69 -9.90
C ASP A 70 19.86 17.55 -10.10
N PHE A 71 19.42 17.73 -11.34
CA PHE A 71 18.19 18.40 -11.67
C PHE A 71 16.97 17.74 -10.99
N TYR A 72 16.79 16.44 -11.17
CA TYR A 72 15.66 15.72 -10.56
C TYR A 72 15.76 15.70 -9.03
N GLN A 73 16.96 15.58 -8.48
CA GLN A 73 17.15 15.65 -7.03
C GLN A 73 16.77 17.03 -6.47
N TYR A 74 17.11 18.11 -7.17
CA TYR A 74 16.75 19.46 -6.75
C TYR A 74 15.23 19.63 -6.66
N TYR A 75 14.49 19.30 -7.70
CA TYR A 75 13.03 19.44 -7.69
C TYR A 75 12.33 18.43 -6.78
N ALA A 76 12.89 17.24 -6.58
CA ALA A 76 12.35 16.26 -5.63
C ALA A 76 12.35 16.74 -4.17
N THR A 77 13.14 17.76 -3.82
CA THR A 77 13.11 18.38 -2.48
C THR A 77 11.89 19.26 -2.27
N MET A 78 11.19 19.66 -3.33
CA MET A 78 10.08 20.61 -3.29
C MET A 78 8.74 20.01 -3.72
N LEU A 79 8.76 18.94 -4.54
CA LEU A 79 7.57 18.38 -5.15
C LEU A 79 7.62 16.85 -5.14
N GLU A 80 6.54 16.22 -4.69
CA GLU A 80 6.32 14.78 -4.84
C GLU A 80 6.05 14.47 -6.33
N PRO A 81 6.66 13.39 -6.88
CA PRO A 81 6.45 13.04 -8.27
C PRO A 81 5.05 12.49 -8.49
N TRP A 82 4.52 12.66 -9.70
CA TRP A 82 3.37 11.87 -10.14
C TRP A 82 3.69 10.37 -10.00
N ASP A 83 2.79 9.65 -9.36
CA ASP A 83 2.90 8.21 -9.20
C ASP A 83 1.58 7.56 -9.64
N GLY A 84 1.68 6.53 -10.47
CA GLY A 84 0.56 5.86 -11.09
C GLY A 84 0.61 5.89 -12.62
N PRO A 85 -0.19 5.05 -13.30
CA PRO A 85 -0.18 4.93 -14.77
C PRO A 85 -0.71 6.19 -15.44
N ALA A 86 0.06 6.76 -16.34
CA ALA A 86 -0.36 7.92 -17.11
C ALA A 86 0.22 7.91 -18.55
N ALA A 87 -0.57 8.37 -19.49
CA ALA A 87 -0.13 8.83 -20.80
C ALA A 87 -0.68 10.26 -20.93
N ILE A 88 0.21 11.24 -20.76
CA ILE A 88 -0.16 12.65 -20.72
C ILE A 88 0.22 13.30 -22.04
N LEU A 89 -0.77 13.89 -22.69
CA LEU A 89 -0.58 14.74 -23.86
C LEU A 89 -0.79 16.19 -23.41
N PHE A 90 0.05 17.09 -23.88
CA PHE A 90 0.02 18.49 -23.49
C PHE A 90 0.35 19.41 -24.65
N SER A 91 -0.14 20.64 -24.61
CA SER A 91 0.13 21.69 -25.58
C SER A 91 -0.10 23.08 -25.00
N ASP A 92 0.72 24.05 -25.39
CA ASP A 92 0.52 25.47 -25.09
C ASP A 92 0.17 26.29 -26.36
N GLY A 93 -0.01 25.59 -27.50
CA GLY A 93 -0.25 26.19 -28.79
C GLY A 93 0.99 26.22 -29.69
N ASP A 94 2.16 26.40 -29.14
CA ASP A 94 3.46 26.44 -29.89
C ASP A 94 4.16 25.07 -29.87
N VAL A 95 3.98 24.30 -28.81
CA VAL A 95 4.51 22.94 -28.69
C VAL A 95 3.39 21.94 -28.44
N VAL A 96 3.59 20.71 -28.93
CA VAL A 96 2.73 19.55 -28.62
C VAL A 96 3.62 18.45 -28.09
N GLY A 97 3.30 17.91 -26.93
CA GLY A 97 4.10 16.88 -26.30
C GLY A 97 3.31 15.72 -25.78
N ALA A 98 4.01 14.63 -25.51
CA ALA A 98 3.49 13.46 -24.84
C ALA A 98 4.55 12.84 -23.93
N VAL A 99 4.12 12.36 -22.76
CA VAL A 99 4.98 11.66 -21.80
C VAL A 99 4.24 10.49 -21.19
N LEU A 100 4.95 9.41 -20.94
CA LEU A 100 4.47 8.32 -20.08
C LEU A 100 4.99 8.50 -18.66
N ASP A 101 4.22 7.99 -17.69
CA ASP A 101 4.67 7.88 -16.32
C ASP A 101 5.96 7.06 -16.18
N ARG A 102 6.57 7.12 -15.03
CA ARG A 102 7.84 6.44 -14.73
C ARG A 102 7.78 4.92 -14.85
N ASN A 103 6.61 4.30 -14.65
CA ASN A 103 6.39 2.86 -14.81
C ASN A 103 6.12 2.47 -16.28
N GLY A 104 5.57 3.39 -17.06
CA GLY A 104 5.29 3.22 -18.48
C GLY A 104 4.32 2.09 -18.80
N LEU A 105 3.25 1.98 -18.01
CA LEU A 105 2.27 0.90 -18.14
C LEU A 105 1.33 1.11 -19.33
N ARG A 106 1.01 2.36 -19.67
CA ARG A 106 0.10 2.68 -20.74
C ARG A 106 0.78 2.57 -22.10
N PRO A 107 0.11 1.99 -23.13
CA PRO A 107 0.64 1.98 -24.49
C PRO A 107 0.54 3.38 -25.10
N SER A 108 1.52 3.74 -25.90
CA SER A 108 1.49 4.94 -26.74
C SER A 108 2.42 4.73 -27.92
N ARG A 109 1.87 4.82 -29.13
CA ARG A 109 2.58 4.57 -30.38
C ARG A 109 2.47 5.78 -31.28
N TYR A 110 3.48 6.03 -32.10
CA TYR A 110 3.43 7.11 -33.06
C TYR A 110 4.03 6.75 -34.41
N TYR A 111 3.54 7.44 -35.43
CA TYR A 111 4.10 7.43 -36.78
C TYR A 111 4.51 8.83 -37.15
N ILE A 112 5.59 8.91 -37.92
CA ILE A 112 5.94 10.09 -38.71
C ILE A 112 5.78 9.74 -40.17
N THR A 113 5.03 10.54 -40.90
CA THR A 113 4.75 10.32 -42.31
C THR A 113 5.69 11.14 -43.19
N LYS A 114 5.86 10.70 -44.45
CA LYS A 114 6.71 11.42 -45.43
C LYS A 114 6.14 12.78 -45.82
N ASP A 115 4.83 12.96 -45.68
CA ASP A 115 4.14 14.24 -45.90
C ASP A 115 4.13 15.17 -44.69
N GLY A 116 4.95 14.85 -43.65
CA GLY A 116 5.20 15.73 -42.53
C GLY A 116 4.13 15.70 -41.43
N ARG A 117 3.34 14.65 -41.29
CA ARG A 117 2.39 14.46 -40.20
C ARG A 117 2.99 13.56 -39.14
N MET A 118 2.63 13.83 -37.89
CA MET A 118 2.83 12.90 -36.76
C MET A 118 1.46 12.45 -36.24
N ILE A 119 1.31 11.16 -36.04
CA ILE A 119 0.11 10.54 -35.47
C ILE A 119 0.54 9.79 -34.22
N LEU A 120 0.03 10.18 -33.05
CA LEU A 120 0.27 9.52 -31.76
C LEU A 120 -1.05 9.04 -31.21
N SER A 121 -1.09 7.77 -30.79
CA SER A 121 -2.29 7.15 -30.23
C SER A 121 -1.92 5.97 -29.31
N SER A 122 -2.81 5.61 -28.39
CA SER A 122 -2.73 4.35 -27.64
C SER A 122 -2.84 3.13 -28.55
N GLU A 123 -3.65 3.23 -29.61
CA GLU A 123 -3.95 2.15 -30.56
C GLU A 123 -3.33 2.41 -31.93
N VAL A 124 -2.96 1.31 -32.61
CA VAL A 124 -2.50 1.35 -34.01
C VAL A 124 -3.73 1.37 -34.93
N GLY A 125 -3.68 2.21 -35.95
CA GLY A 125 -4.71 2.21 -37.02
C GLY A 125 -5.91 3.13 -36.75
N VAL A 126 -5.88 3.98 -35.72
CA VAL A 126 -6.92 5.00 -35.48
C VAL A 126 -7.09 5.98 -36.67
N LEU A 127 -6.02 6.24 -37.38
CA LEU A 127 -6.04 6.98 -38.63
C LEU A 127 -5.41 6.12 -39.73
N PRO A 128 -6.14 5.79 -40.81
CA PRO A 128 -5.59 5.05 -41.93
C PRO A 128 -4.39 5.78 -42.54
N CYS A 129 -3.27 5.11 -42.62
CA CYS A 129 -2.05 5.62 -43.24
C CYS A 129 -1.48 4.56 -44.17
N ALA A 130 -1.24 4.94 -45.45
CA ALA A 130 -0.63 4.04 -46.40
C ALA A 130 0.79 3.66 -45.93
N PRO A 131 1.16 2.38 -45.93
CA PRO A 131 2.49 1.94 -45.45
C PRO A 131 3.65 2.67 -46.15
N ASP A 132 3.50 2.97 -47.44
CA ASP A 132 4.51 3.66 -48.25
C ASP A 132 4.70 5.14 -47.85
N ASN A 133 3.71 5.73 -47.14
CA ASN A 133 3.81 7.11 -46.64
C ASN A 133 4.44 7.18 -45.26
N ILE A 134 4.67 6.06 -44.57
CA ILE A 134 5.25 6.05 -43.22
C ILE A 134 6.76 6.17 -43.36
N LEU A 135 7.31 7.24 -42.72
CA LEU A 135 8.75 7.48 -42.63
C LEU A 135 9.34 6.73 -41.40
N MET A 136 8.65 6.79 -40.26
CA MET A 136 9.11 6.22 -38.98
C MET A 136 7.92 5.70 -38.17
N LYS A 137 8.13 4.58 -37.46
CA LYS A 137 7.23 4.04 -36.45
C LYS A 137 8.01 3.82 -35.18
N ASP A 138 7.47 4.27 -34.06
CA ASP A 138 8.06 3.97 -32.76
C ASP A 138 6.97 3.99 -31.68
N ARG A 139 7.38 3.70 -30.44
CA ARG A 139 6.53 3.80 -29.25
C ARG A 139 7.16 4.77 -28.27
N LEU A 140 6.31 5.46 -27.53
CA LEU A 140 6.76 6.24 -26.36
C LEU A 140 7.23 5.27 -25.27
N ARG A 141 8.35 5.57 -24.66
CA ARG A 141 8.98 4.72 -23.63
C ARG A 141 8.76 5.32 -22.22
N PRO A 142 8.83 4.49 -21.16
CA PRO A 142 8.68 4.96 -19.79
C PRO A 142 9.59 6.16 -19.50
N GLY A 143 9.02 7.21 -18.91
CA GLY A 143 9.73 8.42 -18.54
C GLY A 143 10.32 9.23 -19.70
N LYS A 144 10.05 8.86 -20.96
CA LYS A 144 10.51 9.63 -22.13
C LYS A 144 9.44 10.58 -22.62
N MET A 145 9.87 11.76 -23.04
CA MET A 145 9.01 12.80 -23.58
C MET A 145 9.19 12.88 -25.09
N LEU A 146 8.08 12.86 -25.80
CA LEU A 146 8.01 13.21 -27.22
C LEU A 146 7.54 14.66 -27.29
N LEU A 147 8.30 15.54 -27.91
CA LEU A 147 7.95 16.94 -28.08
C LEU A 147 8.07 17.35 -29.54
N VAL A 148 7.08 18.05 -30.03
CA VAL A 148 7.06 18.66 -31.35
C VAL A 148 6.96 20.18 -31.17
N ASP A 149 7.94 20.90 -31.69
CA ASP A 149 7.88 22.36 -31.81
C ASP A 149 7.19 22.68 -33.14
N THR A 150 5.95 23.16 -33.06
CA THR A 150 5.13 23.40 -34.27
C THR A 150 5.53 24.68 -34.99
N VAL A 151 6.19 25.61 -34.30
CA VAL A 151 6.72 26.87 -34.87
C VAL A 151 7.93 26.59 -35.73
N LYS A 152 8.85 25.72 -35.21
CA LYS A 152 10.07 25.34 -35.98
C LYS A 152 9.81 24.16 -36.93
N GLY A 153 8.72 23.42 -36.72
CA GLY A 153 8.42 22.22 -37.51
C GLY A 153 9.39 21.06 -37.25
N GLU A 154 9.84 20.90 -36.01
CA GLU A 154 10.81 19.86 -35.65
C GLU A 154 10.35 18.99 -34.47
N VAL A 155 10.79 17.73 -34.49
CA VAL A 155 10.68 16.83 -33.34
C VAL A 155 11.88 17.00 -32.45
N VAL A 156 11.65 17.39 -31.22
CA VAL A 156 12.73 17.63 -30.24
C VAL A 156 13.12 16.32 -29.57
N ASP A 157 14.41 15.99 -29.61
CA ASP A 157 14.95 14.79 -28.96
C ASP A 157 14.86 14.88 -27.43
N ASP A 158 14.35 13.81 -26.79
CA ASP A 158 14.17 13.74 -25.33
C ASP A 158 15.46 14.04 -24.56
N GLU A 159 16.58 13.46 -24.99
CA GLU A 159 17.85 13.62 -24.26
C GLU A 159 18.35 15.07 -24.38
N LYS A 160 18.23 15.68 -25.56
CA LYS A 160 18.60 17.08 -25.78
C LYS A 160 17.73 18.02 -24.97
N LEU A 161 16.42 17.79 -24.95
CA LEU A 161 15.46 18.58 -24.18
C LEU A 161 15.77 18.53 -22.69
N LYS A 162 15.95 17.33 -22.16
CA LYS A 162 16.23 17.13 -20.74
C LYS A 162 17.61 17.65 -20.33
N GLU A 163 18.62 17.48 -21.18
CA GLU A 163 19.95 18.04 -20.92
C GLU A 163 19.92 19.57 -20.96
N TYR A 164 19.14 20.18 -21.82
CA TYR A 164 18.93 21.64 -21.85
C TYR A 164 18.40 22.15 -20.50
N TYR A 165 17.31 21.59 -20.00
CA TYR A 165 16.76 22.00 -18.71
C TYR A 165 17.68 21.66 -17.53
N ALA A 166 18.31 20.51 -17.55
CA ALA A 166 19.25 20.09 -16.51
C ALA A 166 20.55 20.96 -16.46
N SER A 167 20.79 21.73 -17.51
CA SER A 167 21.96 22.61 -17.61
C SER A 167 21.63 24.10 -17.44
N ARG A 168 20.33 24.47 -17.22
CA ARG A 168 19.92 25.88 -17.04
C ARG A 168 20.55 26.53 -15.82
N GLU A 169 20.65 25.75 -14.74
CA GLU A 169 21.21 26.20 -13.46
C GLU A 169 22.26 25.21 -12.96
N PRO A 170 23.14 25.61 -12.07
CA PRO A 170 24.15 24.73 -11.50
C PRO A 170 23.58 23.88 -10.34
N TYR A 171 22.56 23.05 -10.63
CA TYR A 171 21.84 22.26 -9.62
C TYR A 171 22.78 21.40 -8.76
N GLY A 172 23.81 20.82 -9.33
CA GLY A 172 24.79 20.04 -8.59
C GLY A 172 25.53 20.86 -7.52
N GLU A 173 25.95 22.10 -7.84
CA GLU A 173 26.55 22.98 -6.86
C GLU A 173 25.56 23.42 -5.77
N TRP A 174 24.30 23.66 -6.14
CA TRP A 174 23.26 24.03 -5.20
C TRP A 174 23.00 22.91 -4.20
N ILE A 175 22.90 21.67 -4.70
CA ILE A 175 22.72 20.47 -3.87
C ILE A 175 23.92 20.27 -2.94
N ASP A 176 25.14 20.36 -3.46
CA ASP A 176 26.37 20.15 -2.67
C ASP A 176 26.52 21.17 -1.53
N ARG A 177 26.01 22.39 -1.72
CA ARG A 177 26.08 23.45 -0.70
C ARG A 177 24.94 23.42 0.29
N ASN A 178 23.74 22.99 -0.11
CA ASN A 178 22.51 23.19 0.68
C ASN A 178 21.88 21.89 1.17
N LEU A 179 21.93 20.80 0.38
CA LEU A 179 21.32 19.53 0.77
C LEU A 179 22.16 18.85 1.84
N VAL A 180 21.57 18.65 3.00
CA VAL A 180 22.21 17.92 4.10
C VAL A 180 21.83 16.45 4.02
N ARG A 181 22.77 15.54 4.16
CA ARG A 181 22.53 14.10 4.21
C ARG A 181 22.67 13.62 5.64
N LEU A 182 21.73 12.84 6.13
CA LEU A 182 21.73 12.32 7.51
C LEU A 182 23.03 11.59 7.86
N LYS A 183 23.59 10.83 6.91
CA LYS A 183 24.85 10.09 7.10
C LYS A 183 26.06 10.99 7.36
N ASP A 184 26.02 12.25 6.89
CA ASP A 184 27.14 13.20 6.99
C ASP A 184 27.05 14.05 8.28
N LEU A 185 25.95 13.95 9.02
CA LEU A 185 25.80 14.62 10.31
C LEU A 185 26.70 13.97 11.37
N LYS A 186 27.33 14.81 12.20
CA LYS A 186 28.16 14.36 13.31
C LYS A 186 27.31 13.67 14.38
N ILE A 187 27.81 12.57 14.92
CA ILE A 187 27.22 11.92 16.09
C ILE A 187 27.53 12.80 17.31
N PRO A 188 26.52 13.27 18.04
CA PRO A 188 26.76 14.03 19.26
C PRO A 188 27.37 13.15 20.35
N ASN A 189 28.21 13.73 21.20
CA ASN A 189 28.79 13.00 22.34
C ASN A 189 27.78 12.95 23.49
N ILE A 190 26.67 12.28 23.26
CA ILE A 190 25.56 12.13 24.20
C ILE A 190 25.21 10.64 24.23
N LYS A 191 25.03 10.08 25.44
CA LYS A 191 24.59 8.69 25.57
C LYS A 191 23.18 8.55 25.01
N VAL A 192 22.98 7.56 24.15
CA VAL A 192 21.65 7.20 23.67
C VAL A 192 20.79 6.73 24.85
N PRO A 193 19.63 7.35 25.11
CA PRO A 193 18.72 6.85 26.14
C PRO A 193 18.22 5.45 25.76
N SER A 194 18.28 4.50 26.70
CA SER A 194 17.81 3.13 26.52
C SER A 194 17.19 2.60 27.78
N TYR A 195 16.21 1.72 27.66
CA TYR A 195 15.53 1.05 28.76
C TYR A 195 15.98 -0.40 28.84
N THR A 196 16.08 -0.95 30.06
CA THR A 196 16.50 -2.34 30.29
C THR A 196 15.74 -2.94 31.49
N GLY A 197 15.75 -4.27 31.59
CA GLY A 197 15.17 -4.99 32.74
C GLY A 197 13.68 -4.71 32.95
N GLU A 198 13.30 -4.50 34.19
CA GLU A 198 11.88 -4.29 34.59
C GLU A 198 11.28 -3.02 33.97
N GLU A 199 12.06 -1.95 33.83
CA GLU A 199 11.59 -0.71 33.23
C GLU A 199 11.22 -0.92 31.74
N LEU A 200 12.06 -1.66 30.98
CA LEU A 200 11.77 -2.03 29.61
C LEU A 200 10.48 -2.87 29.51
N THR A 201 10.35 -3.90 30.35
CA THR A 201 9.15 -4.76 30.36
C THR A 201 7.90 -3.97 30.72
N ARG A 202 8.00 -3.02 31.64
CA ARG A 202 6.87 -2.14 32.00
C ARG A 202 6.44 -1.29 30.81
N LEU A 203 7.36 -0.67 30.11
CA LEU A 203 7.05 0.10 28.89
C LEU A 203 6.50 -0.77 27.77
N GLN A 204 7.04 -1.96 27.56
CA GLN A 204 6.49 -2.92 26.62
C GLN A 204 5.00 -3.20 26.92
N LYS A 205 4.64 -3.38 28.20
CA LYS A 205 3.23 -3.56 28.62
C LYS A 205 2.37 -2.32 28.36
N VAL A 206 2.86 -1.12 28.67
CA VAL A 206 2.16 0.15 28.41
C VAL A 206 1.81 0.30 26.93
N PHE A 207 2.77 -0.03 26.05
CA PHE A 207 2.64 0.13 24.60
C PHE A 207 2.12 -1.12 23.87
N GLY A 208 1.56 -2.06 24.63
CA GLY A 208 0.80 -3.17 24.08
C GLY A 208 1.64 -4.30 23.47
N TYR A 209 2.95 -4.36 23.72
CA TYR A 209 3.78 -5.48 23.25
C TYR A 209 3.32 -6.78 23.90
N LYS A 210 3.22 -7.83 23.08
CA LYS A 210 2.95 -9.20 23.51
C LYS A 210 4.19 -10.07 23.31
N TYR A 211 4.32 -11.12 24.11
CA TYR A 211 5.44 -12.04 23.98
C TYR A 211 5.53 -12.68 22.59
N GLU A 212 4.39 -13.02 22.00
CA GLU A 212 4.36 -13.59 20.64
C GLU A 212 4.87 -12.60 19.57
N GLU A 213 4.61 -11.28 19.71
CA GLU A 213 5.10 -10.26 18.77
C GLU A 213 6.62 -10.10 18.87
N VAL A 214 7.15 -10.12 20.08
CA VAL A 214 8.61 -10.10 20.31
C VAL A 214 9.26 -11.31 19.67
N LYS A 215 8.69 -12.51 19.85
CA LYS A 215 9.25 -13.77 19.40
C LYS A 215 9.00 -14.06 17.91
N GLU A 216 7.80 -13.79 17.40
CA GLU A 216 7.38 -14.18 16.06
C GLU A 216 7.56 -13.04 15.02
N LEU A 217 7.75 -11.78 15.45
CA LEU A 217 7.96 -10.64 14.56
C LEU A 217 9.33 -9.97 14.77
N ILE A 218 9.58 -9.37 15.94
CA ILE A 218 10.80 -8.58 16.18
C ILE A 218 12.06 -9.43 16.05
N LEU A 219 12.09 -10.57 16.72
CA LEU A 219 13.24 -11.48 16.69
C LEU A 219 13.59 -11.99 15.28
N PRO A 220 12.63 -12.51 14.47
CA PRO A 220 12.94 -12.92 13.09
C PRO A 220 13.38 -11.74 12.21
N MET A 221 12.78 -10.57 12.34
CA MET A 221 13.15 -9.37 11.56
C MET A 221 14.59 -8.93 11.87
N ALA A 222 14.95 -8.86 13.16
CA ALA A 222 16.30 -8.53 13.60
C ALA A 222 17.35 -9.60 13.20
N ARG A 223 16.94 -10.87 13.14
CA ARG A 223 17.82 -11.98 12.75
C ARG A 223 18.09 -12.01 11.24
N ALA A 224 17.05 -11.86 10.42
CA ALA A 224 17.09 -12.17 8.99
C ALA A 224 17.02 -10.94 8.07
N GLY A 225 16.70 -9.76 8.58
CA GLY A 225 16.49 -8.55 7.77
C GLY A 225 15.28 -8.65 6.83
N ALA A 226 14.33 -9.50 7.18
CA ALA A 226 13.11 -9.74 6.44
C ALA A 226 11.94 -10.01 7.39
N GLU A 227 10.76 -9.58 7.02
CA GLU A 227 9.52 -9.90 7.74
C GLU A 227 9.25 -11.40 7.70
N PRO A 228 8.83 -12.04 8.81
CA PRO A 228 8.51 -13.44 8.81
C PRO A 228 7.29 -13.74 7.93
N SER A 229 7.30 -14.87 7.25
CA SER A 229 6.16 -15.30 6.43
C SER A 229 5.24 -16.23 7.22
N GLY A 230 3.94 -15.93 7.16
CA GLY A 230 2.88 -16.79 7.69
C GLY A 230 2.33 -17.74 6.63
N ALA A 231 1.75 -18.86 7.05
CA ALA A 231 1.14 -19.84 6.16
C ALA A 231 -0.31 -19.53 5.81
N MET A 232 -1.04 -18.88 6.71
CA MET A 232 -2.49 -18.59 6.63
C MET A 232 -2.77 -17.12 6.84
N GLY A 233 -3.95 -16.67 6.41
CA GLY A 233 -4.47 -15.36 6.79
C GLY A 233 -4.87 -15.31 8.28
N THR A 234 -5.31 -14.15 8.73
CA THR A 234 -5.82 -13.95 10.09
C THR A 234 -7.30 -14.37 10.19
N ASP A 235 -7.66 -15.00 11.29
CA ASP A 235 -9.03 -15.37 11.65
C ASP A 235 -9.47 -14.74 12.99
N THR A 236 -8.67 -13.81 13.50
CA THR A 236 -8.99 -13.02 14.70
C THR A 236 -10.04 -11.95 14.40
N PRO A 237 -10.76 -11.45 15.43
CA PRO A 237 -11.75 -10.39 15.25
C PRO A 237 -11.15 -9.10 14.67
N LEU A 238 -12.01 -8.27 14.10
CA LEU A 238 -11.67 -6.87 13.84
C LEU A 238 -11.38 -6.15 15.17
N ALA A 239 -10.52 -5.14 15.14
CA ALA A 239 -10.11 -4.43 16.35
C ALA A 239 -11.31 -3.98 17.22
N VAL A 240 -12.36 -3.44 16.60
CA VAL A 240 -13.58 -2.98 17.27
C VAL A 240 -14.39 -4.12 17.93
N LEU A 241 -14.14 -5.36 17.55
CA LEU A 241 -14.83 -6.54 18.10
C LEU A 241 -13.95 -7.36 19.05
N SER A 242 -12.68 -6.99 19.21
CA SER A 242 -11.73 -7.71 20.07
C SER A 242 -11.83 -7.23 21.53
N ASP A 243 -11.88 -8.18 22.46
CA ASP A 243 -11.81 -7.91 23.91
C ASP A 243 -10.35 -7.70 24.40
N GLN A 244 -9.39 -7.76 23.49
CA GLN A 244 -7.96 -7.62 23.83
C GLN A 244 -7.43 -6.19 23.70
N HIS A 245 -8.27 -5.20 23.42
CA HIS A 245 -7.93 -3.79 23.27
C HIS A 245 -6.70 -3.58 22.36
N PRO A 246 -6.77 -3.97 21.09
CA PRO A 246 -5.63 -3.86 20.17
C PRO A 246 -5.28 -2.39 19.93
N PRO A 247 -4.01 -2.07 19.59
CA PRO A 247 -3.58 -0.71 19.36
C PRO A 247 -4.34 -0.06 18.20
N LEU A 248 -4.42 1.27 18.22
CA LEU A 248 -5.19 2.07 17.27
C LEU A 248 -4.87 1.76 15.80
N PHE A 249 -3.65 1.35 15.50
CA PHE A 249 -3.24 0.91 14.16
C PHE A 249 -4.15 -0.18 13.57
N ASN A 250 -4.65 -1.09 14.39
CA ASN A 250 -5.41 -2.25 13.93
C ASN A 250 -6.83 -1.89 13.45
N TYR A 251 -7.30 -0.67 13.75
CA TYR A 251 -8.55 -0.12 13.21
C TYR A 251 -8.40 0.38 11.78
N PHE A 252 -7.18 0.50 11.27
CA PHE A 252 -6.88 0.96 9.92
C PHE A 252 -6.48 -0.21 9.03
N LYS A 253 -7.17 -0.37 7.91
CA LYS A 253 -6.90 -1.43 6.93
C LYS A 253 -6.39 -0.82 5.64
N GLN A 254 -5.27 -1.34 5.12
CA GLN A 254 -4.70 -0.91 3.84
C GLN A 254 -5.70 -1.18 2.71
N ARG A 255 -5.95 -0.19 1.87
CA ARG A 255 -6.78 -0.36 0.67
C ARG A 255 -6.03 -1.15 -0.40
N PHE A 256 -6.77 -1.76 -1.32
CA PHE A 256 -6.20 -2.48 -2.46
C PHE A 256 -5.91 -1.57 -3.65
N ALA A 257 -4.91 -1.94 -4.47
CA ALA A 257 -4.69 -1.35 -5.77
C ALA A 257 -5.87 -1.64 -6.71
N GLN A 258 -6.17 -0.68 -7.57
CA GLN A 258 -7.22 -0.80 -8.58
C GLN A 258 -6.64 -1.27 -9.92
N VAL A 259 -7.50 -1.72 -10.83
CA VAL A 259 -7.10 -2.05 -12.21
C VAL A 259 -6.52 -0.82 -12.92
N THR A 260 -7.08 0.35 -12.67
CA THR A 260 -6.60 1.63 -13.22
C THR A 260 -5.30 2.14 -12.60
N ASN A 261 -4.92 1.65 -11.42
CA ASN A 261 -3.63 1.89 -10.78
C ASN A 261 -3.06 0.55 -10.29
N PRO A 262 -2.53 -0.28 -11.20
CA PRO A 262 -2.14 -1.64 -10.89
C PRO A 262 -0.89 -1.70 -10.01
N PRO A 263 -0.70 -2.79 -9.26
CA PRO A 263 0.48 -3.02 -8.47
C PRO A 263 1.77 -3.02 -9.31
N ILE A 264 2.87 -2.59 -8.70
CA ILE A 264 4.21 -2.64 -9.30
C ILE A 264 4.77 -4.06 -9.14
N ASP A 265 5.25 -4.65 -10.22
CA ASP A 265 5.90 -5.96 -10.21
C ASP A 265 7.34 -5.90 -9.61
N ALA A 266 7.84 -7.05 -9.14
CA ALA A 266 9.13 -7.13 -8.47
C ALA A 266 10.35 -6.77 -9.34
N ILE A 267 10.22 -6.76 -10.67
CA ILE A 267 11.28 -6.35 -11.60
C ILE A 267 11.32 -4.83 -11.71
N ARG A 268 10.15 -4.19 -11.94
CA ARG A 268 10.03 -2.73 -11.99
C ARG A 268 10.33 -2.09 -10.65
N GLU A 269 9.89 -2.69 -9.54
CA GLU A 269 10.14 -2.20 -8.18
C GLU A 269 11.63 -1.84 -7.98
N LYS A 270 12.56 -2.66 -8.45
CA LYS A 270 14.00 -2.42 -8.32
C LYS A 270 14.49 -1.17 -9.07
N VAL A 271 13.78 -0.77 -10.13
CA VAL A 271 14.17 0.36 -10.98
C VAL A 271 13.49 1.65 -10.55
N VAL A 272 12.19 1.57 -10.24
CA VAL A 272 11.36 2.77 -10.04
C VAL A 272 11.27 3.20 -8.58
N THR A 273 11.53 2.31 -7.61
CA THR A 273 11.34 2.59 -6.20
C THR A 273 12.37 3.58 -5.67
N SER A 274 11.88 4.57 -4.94
CA SER A 274 12.70 5.49 -4.12
C SER A 274 12.22 5.47 -2.68
N THR A 275 13.16 5.29 -1.75
CA THR A 275 12.90 5.29 -0.29
C THR A 275 13.33 6.59 0.38
N SER A 276 13.95 7.49 -0.37
CA SER A 276 14.42 8.77 0.17
C SER A 276 13.26 9.67 0.59
N VAL A 277 13.41 10.32 1.75
CA VAL A 277 12.52 11.36 2.24
C VAL A 277 13.30 12.62 2.52
N TYR A 278 12.64 13.77 2.43
CA TYR A 278 13.23 15.08 2.68
C TYR A 278 12.58 15.73 3.89
N VAL A 279 13.39 16.15 4.85
CA VAL A 279 12.94 16.65 6.16
C VAL A 279 13.37 18.10 6.31
N GLY A 280 12.43 18.97 6.65
CA GLY A 280 12.64 20.41 6.81
C GLY A 280 11.56 21.22 6.11
N ALA A 281 11.80 22.53 5.98
CA ALA A 281 10.91 23.42 5.23
C ALA A 281 11.13 23.23 3.72
N HIS A 282 10.04 23.13 2.97
CA HIS A 282 10.09 23.04 1.51
C HIS A 282 10.38 24.41 0.88
N GLY A 283 11.16 24.42 -0.20
CA GLY A 283 11.42 25.61 -1.00
C GLY A 283 10.22 26.02 -1.88
N ASN A 284 10.34 27.17 -2.53
CA ASN A 284 9.34 27.68 -3.46
C ASN A 284 9.57 27.12 -4.87
N LEU A 285 8.64 26.31 -5.35
CA LEU A 285 8.70 25.67 -6.67
C LEU A 285 8.69 26.65 -7.85
N LEU A 286 8.15 27.86 -7.66
CA LEU A 286 7.99 28.86 -8.74
C LEU A 286 9.21 29.74 -8.97
N GLU A 287 10.26 29.59 -8.16
CA GLU A 287 11.52 30.31 -8.30
C GLU A 287 12.71 29.39 -8.13
N ASP A 288 13.59 29.32 -9.11
CA ASP A 288 14.84 28.57 -9.00
C ASP A 288 15.86 29.31 -8.12
N LYS A 289 16.07 28.79 -6.90
CA LYS A 289 17.01 29.34 -5.91
C LYS A 289 17.84 28.24 -5.25
N PRO A 290 19.13 28.51 -4.94
CA PRO A 290 19.96 27.52 -4.24
C PRO A 290 19.38 27.04 -2.90
N GLU A 291 18.70 27.92 -2.18
CA GLU A 291 18.14 27.67 -0.84
C GLU A 291 16.95 26.70 -0.86
N ASN A 292 16.28 26.56 -1.99
CA ASN A 292 15.11 25.68 -2.12
C ASN A 292 15.41 24.22 -1.78
N CYS A 293 16.65 23.75 -2.04
CA CYS A 293 17.07 22.40 -1.71
C CYS A 293 17.71 22.26 -0.32
N LYS A 294 17.50 23.24 0.57
CA LYS A 294 18.03 23.20 1.92
C LYS A 294 17.16 22.36 2.83
N VAL A 295 17.24 21.05 2.64
CA VAL A 295 16.51 20.04 3.40
C VAL A 295 17.44 18.92 3.84
N LEU A 296 17.02 18.14 4.84
CA LEU A 296 17.74 16.95 5.27
C LEU A 296 17.25 15.74 4.47
N LYS A 297 18.13 15.13 3.69
CA LYS A 297 17.85 13.87 2.99
C LYS A 297 18.07 12.68 3.93
N VAL A 298 17.03 11.89 4.10
CA VAL A 298 17.00 10.64 4.88
C VAL A 298 16.73 9.49 3.93
N GLN A 299 17.63 8.51 3.86
CA GLN A 299 17.54 7.39 2.92
C GLN A 299 16.56 6.30 3.39
N ASN A 300 16.46 6.10 4.69
CA ASN A 300 15.53 5.18 5.32
C ASN A 300 14.71 5.95 6.37
N PRO A 301 13.39 6.05 6.22
CA PRO A 301 12.54 6.76 7.17
C PRO A 301 12.42 6.08 8.54
N ILE A 302 12.95 4.86 8.70
CA ILE A 302 13.02 4.18 10.00
C ILE A 302 14.39 4.49 10.62
N LEU A 303 14.38 5.39 11.59
CA LEU A 303 15.59 5.96 12.18
C LEU A 303 16.12 5.08 13.31
N THR A 304 17.44 4.92 13.36
CA THR A 304 18.10 4.47 14.59
C THR A 304 18.03 5.58 15.65
N SER A 305 18.22 5.23 16.93
CA SER A 305 18.28 6.22 18.00
C SER A 305 19.48 7.17 17.83
N THR A 306 20.58 6.69 17.27
CA THR A 306 21.74 7.54 16.91
C THR A 306 21.37 8.53 15.81
N ASP A 307 20.63 8.11 14.78
CA ASP A 307 20.19 9.02 13.72
C ASP A 307 19.25 10.12 14.24
N LEU A 308 18.34 9.74 15.13
CA LEU A 308 17.48 10.73 15.79
C LEU A 308 18.27 11.72 16.64
N LEU A 309 19.30 11.27 17.38
CA LEU A 309 20.18 12.18 18.12
C LEU A 309 20.95 13.14 17.21
N LYS A 310 21.42 12.66 16.06
CA LYS A 310 22.04 13.56 15.05
C LYS A 310 21.08 14.66 14.61
N ILE A 311 19.80 14.32 14.40
CA ILE A 311 18.77 15.29 13.99
C ILE A 311 18.46 16.25 15.15
N LYS A 312 18.24 15.73 16.37
CA LYS A 312 17.95 16.55 17.55
C LYS A 312 19.03 17.60 17.85
N HIS A 313 20.28 17.26 17.59
CA HIS A 313 21.45 18.07 17.93
C HIS A 313 22.20 18.62 16.72
N MET A 314 21.58 18.59 15.53
CA MET A 314 22.24 19.18 14.37
C MET A 314 22.39 20.69 14.52
N ASN A 315 23.62 21.17 14.29
CA ASN A 315 23.93 22.59 14.28
C ASN A 315 24.27 23.01 12.85
N VAL A 316 23.24 23.01 11.99
CA VAL A 316 23.36 23.41 10.58
C VAL A 316 22.48 24.65 10.37
N PRO A 317 23.02 25.76 9.83
CA PRO A 317 22.23 26.96 9.59
C PRO A 317 21.00 26.66 8.72
N GLY A 318 19.85 27.17 9.12
CA GLY A 318 18.56 26.95 8.42
C GLY A 318 17.78 25.75 8.90
N PHE A 319 18.30 24.97 9.86
CA PHE A 319 17.56 23.91 10.53
C PHE A 319 17.38 24.23 11.99
N LYS A 320 16.18 24.08 12.48
CA LYS A 320 15.86 24.14 13.90
C LYS A 320 14.87 23.05 14.25
N THR A 321 15.26 22.20 15.19
CA THR A 321 14.42 21.10 15.68
C THR A 321 13.75 21.49 17.01
N ALA A 322 12.54 21.02 17.21
CA ALA A 322 11.86 21.09 18.50
C ALA A 322 11.23 19.73 18.82
N THR A 323 11.41 19.30 20.06
CA THR A 323 10.74 18.08 20.57
C THR A 323 9.49 18.49 21.34
N VAL A 324 8.36 17.88 20.99
CA VAL A 324 7.05 18.08 21.63
C VAL A 324 6.61 16.75 22.24
N SER A 325 6.41 16.75 23.57
CA SER A 325 5.91 15.57 24.27
C SER A 325 4.44 15.33 23.93
N ILE A 326 4.12 14.08 23.60
CA ILE A 326 2.72 13.62 23.42
C ILE A 326 2.16 12.95 24.69
N ASN A 327 2.90 13.00 25.81
CA ASN A 327 2.45 12.48 27.09
C ASN A 327 1.54 13.50 27.78
N TYR A 328 0.56 13.02 28.53
CA TYR A 328 -0.38 13.85 29.28
C TYR A 328 -0.71 13.24 30.65
N TYR A 329 -1.15 14.07 31.58
CA TYR A 329 -1.56 13.61 32.92
C TYR A 329 -2.84 12.78 32.82
N LYS A 330 -2.86 11.63 33.49
CA LYS A 330 -4.09 10.89 33.76
C LYS A 330 -5.19 11.84 34.29
N ASN A 331 -6.43 11.56 33.97
CA ASN A 331 -7.59 12.40 34.29
C ASN A 331 -7.68 13.71 33.48
N THR A 332 -6.77 13.97 32.56
CA THR A 332 -6.95 14.99 31.54
C THR A 332 -7.61 14.34 30.33
N SER A 333 -8.63 14.97 29.73
CA SER A 333 -9.23 14.40 28.52
C SER A 333 -8.23 14.36 27.36
N LEU A 334 -8.29 13.31 26.58
CA LEU A 334 -7.42 13.12 25.41
C LEU A 334 -7.54 14.28 24.42
N GLU A 335 -8.74 14.86 24.27
CA GLU A 335 -8.96 16.06 23.44
C GLU A 335 -8.12 17.24 23.90
N LYS A 336 -8.14 17.55 25.22
CA LYS A 336 -7.31 18.63 25.79
C LYS A 336 -5.82 18.36 25.67
N ALA A 337 -5.42 17.09 25.76
CA ALA A 337 -4.03 16.68 25.55
C ALA A 337 -3.58 16.97 24.12
N ILE A 338 -4.40 16.65 23.13
CA ILE A 338 -4.14 16.95 21.71
C ILE A 338 -4.08 18.47 21.47
N ASP A 339 -5.03 19.24 22.03
CA ASP A 339 -5.03 20.71 21.91
C ASP A 339 -3.76 21.34 22.51
N ARG A 340 -3.25 20.80 23.61
CA ARG A 340 -1.95 21.22 24.17
C ARG A 340 -0.80 20.98 23.19
N VAL A 341 -0.78 19.81 22.53
CA VAL A 341 0.24 19.50 21.52
C VAL A 341 0.19 20.52 20.36
N PHE A 342 -1.00 20.90 19.92
CA PHE A 342 -1.15 21.94 18.88
C PHE A 342 -0.54 23.29 19.33
N LEU A 343 -0.78 23.69 20.55
CA LEU A 343 -0.20 24.93 21.11
C LEU A 343 1.33 24.88 21.19
N GLU A 344 1.90 23.74 21.55
CA GLU A 344 3.35 23.56 21.62
C GLU A 344 3.98 23.56 20.21
N VAL A 345 3.34 22.93 19.24
CA VAL A 345 3.75 22.97 17.83
C VAL A 345 3.71 24.42 17.30
N ASP A 346 2.69 25.20 17.64
CA ASP A 346 2.61 26.60 17.24
C ASP A 346 3.71 27.47 17.89
N ARG A 347 4.06 27.22 19.14
CA ARG A 347 5.21 27.89 19.80
C ARG A 347 6.51 27.55 19.07
N ALA A 348 6.73 26.25 18.81
CA ALA A 348 7.91 25.80 18.08
C ALA A 348 8.03 26.47 16.70
N TYR A 349 6.91 26.57 15.98
CA TYR A 349 6.86 27.28 14.68
C TYR A 349 7.23 28.76 14.82
N LYS A 350 6.64 29.47 15.78
CA LYS A 350 6.96 30.89 16.05
C LYS A 350 8.42 31.09 16.45
N ASP A 351 9.00 30.11 17.12
CA ASP A 351 10.42 30.10 17.49
C ASP A 351 11.33 29.72 16.31
N GLY A 352 10.78 29.48 15.13
CA GLY A 352 11.50 29.17 13.88
C GLY A 352 11.87 27.71 13.70
N ALA A 353 11.25 26.78 14.43
CA ALA A 353 11.45 25.35 14.19
C ALA A 353 10.85 24.94 12.83
N ASN A 354 11.58 24.13 12.06
CA ASN A 354 11.13 23.53 10.81
C ASN A 354 11.18 21.99 10.84
N ILE A 355 11.58 21.42 11.95
CA ILE A 355 11.50 19.99 12.23
C ILE A 355 10.87 19.81 13.62
N ILE A 356 9.73 19.15 13.67
CA ILE A 356 9.05 18.77 14.90
C ILE A 356 9.25 17.29 15.16
N ILE A 357 9.67 16.95 16.37
CA ILE A 357 9.80 15.59 16.85
C ILE A 357 8.73 15.39 17.91
N LEU A 358 7.69 14.61 17.60
CA LEU A 358 6.72 14.12 18.59
C LEU A 358 7.35 12.98 19.36
N SER A 359 7.28 13.01 20.68
CA SER A 359 7.95 12.02 21.53
C SER A 359 7.04 11.54 22.65
N ASP A 360 6.99 10.22 22.86
CA ASP A 360 6.32 9.57 23.99
C ASP A 360 7.31 9.11 25.07
N ARG A 361 8.56 9.55 25.03
CA ARG A 361 9.54 9.23 26.08
C ARG A 361 9.10 9.77 27.42
N ASP A 362 9.66 9.19 28.48
CA ASP A 362 9.46 9.61 29.88
C ASP A 362 8.03 9.37 30.40
N ILE A 363 7.46 8.21 30.03
CA ILE A 363 6.23 7.70 30.65
C ILE A 363 6.53 7.31 32.10
N ASP A 364 5.66 7.73 33.00
CA ASP A 364 5.70 7.40 34.41
C ASP A 364 4.32 7.01 34.97
N GLU A 365 4.17 6.83 36.24
CA GLU A 365 2.91 6.40 36.87
C GLU A 365 1.76 7.41 36.74
N TYR A 366 2.06 8.68 36.41
CA TYR A 366 1.08 9.77 36.27
C TYR A 366 0.82 10.20 34.83
N HIS A 367 1.74 9.86 33.93
CA HIS A 367 1.68 10.27 32.52
C HIS A 367 1.39 9.08 31.60
N VAL A 368 0.43 9.29 30.71
CA VAL A 368 0.08 8.39 29.63
C VAL A 368 0.35 9.05 28.29
N SER A 369 0.57 8.27 27.25
CA SER A 369 0.82 8.80 25.90
C SER A 369 -0.46 8.90 25.08
N ILE A 370 -0.60 9.94 24.27
CA ILE A 370 -1.53 9.95 23.15
C ILE A 370 -1.08 8.82 22.20
N PRO A 371 -1.98 7.95 21.69
CA PRO A 371 -1.61 6.97 20.66
C PRO A 371 -0.85 7.63 19.53
N SER A 372 0.28 7.08 19.15
CA SER A 372 1.22 7.72 18.22
C SER A 372 0.60 8.02 16.86
N LEU A 373 -0.24 7.12 16.34
CA LEU A 373 -0.97 7.34 15.09
C LEU A 373 -1.95 8.51 15.18
N LEU A 374 -2.66 8.64 16.31
CA LEU A 374 -3.57 9.76 16.55
C LEU A 374 -2.80 11.08 16.64
N ALA A 375 -1.68 11.10 17.38
CA ALA A 375 -0.84 12.28 17.52
C ALA A 375 -0.27 12.76 16.17
N VAL A 376 0.29 11.84 15.37
CA VAL A 376 0.84 12.14 14.05
C VAL A 376 -0.25 12.68 13.12
N SER A 377 -1.36 11.98 13.00
CA SER A 377 -2.45 12.40 12.12
C SER A 377 -3.07 13.73 12.55
N ALA A 378 -3.36 13.90 13.85
CA ALA A 378 -3.92 15.13 14.38
C ALA A 378 -3.01 16.34 14.09
N VAL A 379 -1.71 16.23 14.37
CA VAL A 379 -0.74 17.30 14.12
C VAL A 379 -0.59 17.55 12.62
N SER A 380 -0.50 16.52 11.78
CA SER A 380 -0.44 16.66 10.33
C SER A 380 -1.66 17.43 9.79
N GLN A 381 -2.87 17.05 10.18
CA GLN A 381 -4.11 17.74 9.80
C GLN A 381 -4.18 19.18 10.34
N TYR A 382 -3.66 19.40 11.54
CA TYR A 382 -3.56 20.75 12.12
C TYR A 382 -2.61 21.65 11.32
N LEU A 383 -1.44 21.14 10.93
CA LEU A 383 -0.48 21.89 10.10
C LEU A 383 -1.08 22.22 8.72
N ILE A 384 -1.86 21.32 8.12
CA ILE A 384 -2.57 21.58 6.88
C ILE A 384 -3.59 22.72 7.07
N ARG A 385 -4.48 22.62 8.05
CA ARG A 385 -5.51 23.62 8.33
C ARG A 385 -4.94 25.00 8.67
N THR A 386 -3.77 25.04 9.29
CA THR A 386 -3.09 26.30 9.68
C THR A 386 -2.05 26.76 8.66
N LYS A 387 -1.99 26.14 7.46
CA LYS A 387 -1.09 26.50 6.34
C LYS A 387 0.40 26.40 6.69
N LYS A 388 0.78 25.48 7.55
CA LYS A 388 2.17 25.28 8.00
C LYS A 388 2.81 23.99 7.51
N SER A 389 2.07 23.15 6.76
CA SER A 389 2.51 21.80 6.38
C SER A 389 3.77 21.77 5.52
N THR A 390 4.05 22.81 4.74
CA THR A 390 5.28 22.93 3.94
C THR A 390 6.45 23.55 4.71
N ALA A 391 6.17 24.20 5.83
CA ALA A 391 7.19 24.85 6.65
C ALA A 391 7.78 23.93 7.72
N MET A 392 7.11 22.82 8.05
CA MET A 392 7.47 21.96 9.18
C MET A 392 7.38 20.48 8.80
N ALA A 393 8.48 19.76 8.94
CA ALA A 393 8.51 18.31 8.83
C ALA A 393 8.20 17.66 10.20
N LEU A 394 7.51 16.51 10.15
CA LEU A 394 7.07 15.79 11.35
C LEU A 394 7.82 14.46 11.48
N ILE A 395 8.58 14.31 12.56
CA ILE A 395 9.26 13.06 12.95
C ILE A 395 8.58 12.52 14.19
N LEU A 396 8.51 11.21 14.32
CA LEU A 396 7.98 10.53 15.48
C LEU A 396 9.09 9.76 16.21
N GLU A 397 9.24 9.98 17.50
CA GLU A 397 10.01 9.16 18.44
C GLU A 397 9.01 8.43 19.33
N SER A 398 8.81 7.13 19.12
CA SER A 398 7.75 6.41 19.81
C SER A 398 8.15 4.98 20.18
N ALA A 399 7.67 4.56 21.34
CA ALA A 399 7.73 3.18 21.80
C ALA A 399 6.75 2.25 21.06
N GLU A 400 5.62 2.78 20.59
CA GLU A 400 4.47 1.99 20.14
C GLU A 400 4.71 1.19 18.85
N PRO A 401 5.32 1.74 17.75
CA PRO A 401 5.44 1.03 16.50
C PRO A 401 6.51 -0.06 16.54
N HIS A 402 6.15 -1.29 16.16
CA HIS A 402 7.06 -2.44 16.15
C HIS A 402 6.83 -3.43 15.02
N GLU A 403 5.74 -3.31 14.25
CA GLU A 403 5.46 -4.12 13.05
C GLU A 403 5.25 -3.25 11.82
N VAL A 404 5.41 -3.82 10.62
CA VAL A 404 5.38 -3.10 9.33
C VAL A 404 4.12 -2.25 9.16
N HIS A 405 2.95 -2.77 9.54
CA HIS A 405 1.68 -2.06 9.44
C HIS A 405 1.66 -0.75 10.26
N HIS A 406 2.28 -0.74 11.43
CA HIS A 406 2.37 0.47 12.26
C HIS A 406 3.14 1.58 11.55
N PHE A 407 4.29 1.25 10.96
CA PHE A 407 5.09 2.22 10.22
C PHE A 407 4.40 2.69 8.93
N ALA A 408 3.75 1.78 8.21
CA ALA A 408 3.00 2.13 7.01
C ALA A 408 1.88 3.13 7.32
N THR A 409 1.12 2.94 8.39
CA THR A 409 0.08 3.87 8.81
C THR A 409 0.65 5.21 9.25
N LEU A 410 1.72 5.22 10.03
CA LEU A 410 2.38 6.47 10.48
C LEU A 410 2.87 7.31 9.31
N LEU A 411 3.55 6.70 8.33
CA LEU A 411 3.97 7.40 7.12
C LEU A 411 2.75 7.86 6.29
N GLY A 412 1.75 7.01 6.14
CA GLY A 412 0.52 7.32 5.41
C GLY A 412 -0.30 8.46 6.01
N TYR A 413 -0.14 8.74 7.30
CA TYR A 413 -0.81 9.84 8.01
C TYR A 413 0.08 11.05 8.33
N GLY A 414 1.31 11.11 7.81
CA GLY A 414 2.08 12.33 7.75
C GLY A 414 3.43 12.34 8.46
N ALA A 415 3.86 11.26 9.11
CA ALA A 415 5.23 11.17 9.60
C ALA A 415 6.23 11.14 8.44
N CYS A 416 7.28 11.95 8.50
CA CYS A 416 8.39 11.89 7.54
C CYS A 416 9.37 10.77 7.89
N ALA A 417 9.57 10.52 9.17
CA ALA A 417 10.43 9.46 9.69
C ALA A 417 9.98 9.04 11.08
N VAL A 418 10.35 7.82 11.49
CA VAL A 418 9.95 7.21 12.76
C VAL A 418 11.16 6.57 13.42
N ASN A 419 11.37 6.86 14.72
CA ASN A 419 12.32 6.14 15.56
C ASN A 419 11.58 5.22 16.54
N PRO A 420 11.59 3.90 16.31
CA PRO A 420 10.94 2.93 17.19
C PRO A 420 11.87 2.51 18.34
N TYR A 421 12.16 3.42 19.25
CA TYR A 421 13.21 3.21 20.26
C TYR A 421 12.99 1.98 21.12
N LEU A 422 11.74 1.66 21.49
CA LEU A 422 11.44 0.51 22.35
C LEU A 422 11.61 -0.83 21.62
N ALA A 423 11.31 -0.87 20.32
CA ALA A 423 11.61 -2.04 19.50
C ALA A 423 13.12 -2.30 19.41
N HIS A 424 13.92 -1.24 19.31
CA HIS A 424 15.38 -1.37 19.33
C HIS A 424 15.92 -1.79 20.71
N ASP A 425 15.36 -1.28 21.81
CA ASP A 425 15.71 -1.71 23.16
C ASP A 425 15.27 -3.17 23.41
N THR A 426 14.15 -3.60 22.83
CA THR A 426 13.70 -5.00 22.86
C THR A 426 14.69 -5.92 22.12
N ILE A 427 15.27 -5.47 21.00
CA ILE A 427 16.33 -6.22 20.30
C ILE A 427 17.58 -6.37 21.19
N ALA A 428 17.97 -5.33 21.91
CA ALA A 428 19.05 -5.40 22.88
C ALA A 428 18.77 -6.44 23.99
N GLN A 429 17.54 -6.45 24.52
CA GLN A 429 17.10 -7.45 25.49
C GLN A 429 17.23 -8.89 24.93
N LEU A 430 16.79 -9.12 23.69
CA LEU A 430 16.88 -10.45 23.06
C LEU A 430 18.34 -10.93 22.88
N ILE A 431 19.27 -10.00 22.68
CA ILE A 431 20.71 -10.29 22.63
C ILE A 431 21.23 -10.63 24.04
N ASP A 432 20.89 -9.81 25.02
CA ASP A 432 21.34 -9.99 26.42
C ASP A 432 20.81 -11.32 27.03
N GLU A 433 19.60 -11.72 26.66
CA GLU A 433 18.99 -13.01 27.04
C GLU A 433 19.53 -14.21 26.23
N GLY A 434 20.41 -14.00 25.25
CA GLY A 434 20.98 -15.05 24.42
C GLY A 434 20.02 -15.65 23.39
N LEU A 435 18.88 -15.03 23.13
CA LEU A 435 17.90 -15.46 22.12
C LEU A 435 18.28 -15.01 20.70
N LEU A 436 19.12 -13.99 20.61
CA LEU A 436 19.66 -13.47 19.35
C LEU A 436 21.19 -13.36 19.45
N ASP A 437 21.90 -14.25 18.78
CA ASP A 437 23.39 -14.22 18.67
C ASP A 437 23.77 -13.32 17.48
N LYS A 438 23.84 -12.00 17.73
CA LYS A 438 24.14 -11.00 16.70
C LYS A 438 24.61 -9.70 17.34
N ASP A 439 25.46 -8.95 16.63
CA ASP A 439 25.81 -7.59 17.02
C ASP A 439 24.57 -6.70 17.05
N TYR A 440 24.45 -5.85 18.07
CA TYR A 440 23.30 -4.97 18.26
C TYR A 440 23.04 -4.05 17.07
N TYR A 441 24.06 -3.38 16.55
CA TYR A 441 23.91 -2.47 15.43
C TYR A 441 23.48 -3.19 14.16
N ALA A 442 24.07 -4.35 13.89
CA ALA A 442 23.67 -5.20 12.77
C ALA A 442 22.24 -5.73 12.91
N ALA A 443 21.82 -6.07 14.12
CA ALA A 443 20.45 -6.53 14.41
C ALA A 443 19.42 -5.42 14.21
N VAL A 444 19.69 -4.20 14.68
CA VAL A 444 18.84 -3.01 14.47
C VAL A 444 18.78 -2.64 13.00
N ASP A 445 19.91 -2.67 12.28
CA ASP A 445 19.94 -2.38 10.84
C ASP A 445 19.11 -3.40 10.05
N ASP A 446 19.18 -4.68 10.39
CA ASP A 446 18.37 -5.72 9.76
C ASP A 446 16.89 -5.58 10.09
N TYR A 447 16.53 -5.22 11.31
CA TYR A 447 15.14 -4.92 11.68
C TYR A 447 14.62 -3.71 10.87
N ASN A 448 15.35 -2.62 10.84
CA ASN A 448 14.96 -1.41 10.07
C ASN A 448 14.85 -1.71 8.57
N LYS A 449 15.74 -2.55 8.03
CA LYS A 449 15.68 -3.02 6.66
C LYS A 449 14.43 -3.88 6.39
N ALA A 450 14.09 -4.78 7.31
CA ALA A 450 12.88 -5.59 7.20
C ALA A 450 11.62 -4.72 7.15
N VAL A 451 11.53 -3.73 8.05
CA VAL A 451 10.43 -2.75 8.07
C VAL A 451 10.36 -1.97 6.76
N LEU A 452 11.49 -1.42 6.29
CA LEU A 452 11.54 -0.66 5.04
C LEU A 452 11.10 -1.51 3.84
N ASN A 453 11.58 -2.74 3.74
CA ASN A 453 11.19 -3.66 2.67
C ASN A 453 9.68 -3.97 2.72
N GLY A 454 9.12 -4.11 3.92
CA GLY A 454 7.67 -4.28 4.11
C GLY A 454 6.88 -3.05 3.64
N ILE A 455 7.33 -1.84 3.97
CA ILE A 455 6.72 -0.59 3.49
C ILE A 455 6.80 -0.47 1.97
N VAL A 456 7.95 -0.76 1.37
CA VAL A 456 8.12 -0.78 -0.09
C VAL A 456 7.16 -1.78 -0.73
N LYS A 457 6.99 -2.97 -0.12
CA LYS A 457 6.04 -3.96 -0.61
C LYS A 457 4.59 -3.47 -0.55
N ILE A 458 4.20 -2.79 0.54
CA ILE A 458 2.87 -2.19 0.67
C ILE A 458 2.68 -1.09 -0.39
N ALA A 459 3.63 -0.17 -0.55
CA ALA A 459 3.59 0.89 -1.55
C ALA A 459 3.47 0.31 -2.97
N SER A 460 4.30 -0.68 -3.31
CA SER A 460 4.24 -1.38 -4.61
C SER A 460 2.89 -2.05 -4.85
N LYS A 461 2.27 -2.63 -3.82
CA LYS A 461 0.90 -3.19 -3.89
C LYS A 461 -0.15 -2.14 -4.23
N MET A 462 0.09 -0.89 -3.84
CA MET A 462 -0.79 0.25 -4.14
C MET A 462 -0.42 0.96 -5.45
N GLY A 463 0.55 0.46 -6.19
CA GLY A 463 1.04 1.09 -7.42
C GLY A 463 1.89 2.33 -7.18
N ILE A 464 2.39 2.53 -5.96
CA ILE A 464 3.19 3.68 -5.56
C ILE A 464 4.67 3.31 -5.56
N SER A 465 5.49 4.08 -6.25
CA SER A 465 6.91 3.80 -6.44
C SER A 465 7.84 4.61 -5.53
N THR A 466 7.36 5.68 -4.93
CA THR A 466 8.18 6.52 -4.04
C THR A 466 7.56 6.65 -2.66
N ILE A 467 8.39 6.62 -1.62
CA ILE A 467 7.91 6.86 -0.24
C ILE A 467 7.37 8.29 -0.09
N GLN A 468 7.90 9.26 -0.83
CA GLN A 468 7.36 10.63 -0.86
C GLN A 468 5.89 10.66 -1.28
N SER A 469 5.51 9.91 -2.31
CA SER A 469 4.11 9.82 -2.77
C SER A 469 3.24 8.98 -1.82
N TYR A 470 3.85 8.09 -1.04
CA TYR A 470 3.15 7.32 -0.01
C TYR A 470 2.86 8.16 1.25
N GLN A 471 3.75 9.09 1.61
CA GLN A 471 3.57 9.96 2.77
C GLN A 471 2.29 10.78 2.65
N SER A 472 1.52 10.83 3.72
CA SER A 472 0.22 11.55 3.79
C SER A 472 -0.81 11.09 2.76
N SER A 473 -0.62 9.93 2.13
CA SER A 473 -1.55 9.41 1.11
C SER A 473 -2.90 8.95 1.69
N GLN A 474 -2.93 8.59 2.98
CA GLN A 474 -4.15 8.16 3.68
C GLN A 474 -4.90 7.01 2.99
N ILE A 475 -4.19 6.12 2.28
CA ILE A 475 -4.78 4.99 1.55
C ILE A 475 -5.15 3.84 2.47
N PHE A 476 -5.96 4.17 3.47
CA PHE A 476 -6.49 3.24 4.46
C PHE A 476 -8.01 3.41 4.56
N GLU A 477 -8.65 2.40 5.09
CA GLU A 477 -10.02 2.44 5.55
C GLU A 477 -10.03 2.25 7.06
N ALA A 478 -10.69 3.16 7.78
CA ALA A 478 -10.92 3.01 9.21
C ALA A 478 -12.16 2.14 9.44
N VAL A 479 -12.05 1.13 10.28
CA VAL A 479 -13.13 0.21 10.64
C VAL A 479 -13.33 0.22 12.14
N GLY A 480 -14.48 0.73 12.59
CA GLY A 480 -14.83 0.75 13.99
C GLY A 480 -14.40 2.00 14.76
N ILE A 481 -14.17 3.13 14.07
CA ILE A 481 -13.89 4.44 14.68
C ILE A 481 -15.04 5.39 14.35
N SER A 482 -15.48 6.18 15.34
CA SER A 482 -16.56 7.13 15.19
C SER A 482 -16.26 8.20 14.14
N LYS A 483 -17.30 8.67 13.48
CA LYS A 483 -17.18 9.68 12.42
C LYS A 483 -16.54 10.97 12.94
N ASP A 484 -16.85 11.40 14.14
CA ASP A 484 -16.32 12.64 14.73
C ASP A 484 -14.79 12.59 14.90
N VAL A 485 -14.26 11.44 15.31
CA VAL A 485 -12.81 11.21 15.39
C VAL A 485 -12.17 11.23 14.01
N ILE A 486 -12.80 10.57 13.03
CA ILE A 486 -12.31 10.54 11.65
C ILE A 486 -12.29 11.93 11.04
N ASP A 487 -13.41 12.65 11.09
CA ASP A 487 -13.54 13.97 10.46
C ASP A 487 -12.56 14.99 11.06
N LYS A 488 -12.29 14.90 12.37
CA LYS A 488 -11.44 15.86 13.09
C LYS A 488 -9.94 15.53 12.97
N TYR A 489 -9.56 14.27 13.13
CA TYR A 489 -8.16 13.87 13.28
C TYR A 489 -7.60 13.03 12.13
N PHE A 490 -8.47 12.38 11.35
CA PHE A 490 -8.13 11.55 10.18
C PHE A 490 -8.88 12.01 8.93
N THR A 491 -9.00 13.30 8.76
CA THR A 491 -9.79 13.95 7.71
C THR A 491 -9.54 13.35 6.34
N GLY A 492 -10.61 12.94 5.65
CA GLY A 492 -10.53 12.33 4.32
C GLY A 492 -10.36 10.81 4.31
N THR A 493 -10.16 10.17 5.47
CA THR A 493 -10.10 8.71 5.56
C THR A 493 -11.49 8.10 5.33
N VAL A 494 -11.54 7.06 4.49
CA VAL A 494 -12.77 6.29 4.26
C VAL A 494 -13.14 5.54 5.53
N SER A 495 -14.38 5.70 6.01
CA SER A 495 -14.93 4.95 7.13
C SER A 495 -16.40 4.62 6.85
N ARG A 496 -16.72 3.33 6.76
CA ARG A 496 -18.06 2.81 6.51
C ARG A 496 -18.69 2.17 7.74
N VAL A 497 -17.87 1.83 8.71
CA VAL A 497 -18.27 1.21 9.98
C VAL A 497 -17.77 2.10 11.10
N GLY A 498 -18.69 2.79 11.78
CA GLY A 498 -18.41 3.55 12.97
C GLY A 498 -18.11 2.64 14.18
N GLY A 499 -17.80 3.24 15.32
CA GLY A 499 -17.48 2.51 16.53
C GLY A 499 -16.99 3.42 17.62
N ILE A 500 -15.79 3.15 18.16
CA ILE A 500 -15.21 3.83 19.32
C ILE A 500 -14.99 5.33 19.08
N GLY A 501 -15.25 6.09 20.14
CA GLY A 501 -14.95 7.52 20.22
C GLY A 501 -13.61 7.80 20.86
N LEU A 502 -13.33 9.09 21.06
CA LEU A 502 -12.09 9.54 21.66
C LEU A 502 -11.97 9.11 23.15
N GLU A 503 -13.11 9.05 23.85
CA GLU A 503 -13.18 8.61 25.24
C GLU A 503 -12.84 7.12 25.39
N ASP A 504 -13.28 6.28 24.43
CA ASP A 504 -12.95 4.86 24.43
C ASP A 504 -11.46 4.64 24.17
N ILE A 505 -10.89 5.38 23.21
CA ILE A 505 -9.45 5.35 22.92
C ILE A 505 -8.65 5.75 24.18
N GLN A 506 -9.10 6.77 24.92
CA GLN A 506 -8.49 7.17 26.18
C GLN A 506 -8.57 6.05 27.22
N ALA A 507 -9.73 5.43 27.37
CA ALA A 507 -9.95 4.36 28.32
C ALA A 507 -9.04 3.15 28.06
N ASP A 508 -8.86 2.77 26.79
CA ASP A 508 -7.95 1.68 26.40
C ASP A 508 -6.49 1.98 26.74
N VAL A 509 -6.03 3.19 26.44
CA VAL A 509 -4.66 3.64 26.78
C VAL A 509 -4.44 3.64 28.29
N GLU A 510 -5.37 4.19 29.05
CA GLU A 510 -5.28 4.25 30.52
C GLU A 510 -5.37 2.85 31.15
N ALA A 511 -6.15 1.94 30.59
CA ALA A 511 -6.24 0.56 31.05
C ALA A 511 -4.91 -0.18 30.84
N ALA A 512 -4.28 -0.07 29.66
CA ALA A 512 -2.96 -0.66 29.40
C ALA A 512 -1.88 -0.09 30.33
N HIS A 513 -1.89 1.23 30.54
CA HIS A 513 -0.98 1.91 31.46
C HIS A 513 -1.19 1.44 32.91
N ASN A 514 -2.43 1.38 33.40
CA ASN A 514 -2.74 0.92 34.76
C ASN A 514 -2.32 -0.54 34.98
N ALA A 515 -2.50 -1.42 33.96
CA ALA A 515 -2.04 -2.80 34.03
C ALA A 515 -0.50 -2.92 34.13
N ALA A 516 0.25 -1.95 33.61
CA ALA A 516 1.70 -1.95 33.62
C ALA A 516 2.29 -1.32 34.91
N PHE A 517 1.67 -0.26 35.42
CA PHE A 517 2.12 0.44 36.64
C PHE A 517 1.47 -0.05 37.91
N ASP A 518 0.34 -0.78 37.81
CA ASP A 518 -0.42 -1.33 38.95
C ASP A 518 -0.51 -0.38 40.15
N PRO A 519 -1.24 0.72 40.06
CA PRO A 519 -1.25 1.78 41.08
C PRO A 519 -1.77 1.30 42.44
N LEU A 520 -2.43 0.13 42.49
CA LEU A 520 -2.93 -0.46 43.72
C LEU A 520 -2.00 -1.56 44.30
N GLY A 521 -0.95 -1.97 43.55
CA GLY A 521 0.00 -2.99 43.97
C GLY A 521 -0.61 -4.37 44.16
N LEU A 522 -1.68 -4.69 43.43
CA LEU A 522 -2.46 -5.91 43.62
C LEU A 522 -1.97 -7.09 42.78
N ASP A 523 -1.35 -6.81 41.66
CA ASP A 523 -0.84 -7.85 40.73
C ASP A 523 0.39 -7.37 39.96
N ILE A 524 1.57 -7.62 40.52
CA ILE A 524 2.87 -7.25 39.94
C ILE A 524 3.36 -8.42 39.06
N ASN A 525 2.66 -8.74 37.99
CA ASN A 525 3.18 -9.64 37.00
C ASN A 525 4.02 -8.86 35.95
N MET A 526 5.36 -9.03 36.01
CA MET A 526 6.32 -8.40 35.10
C MET A 526 6.54 -9.18 33.80
N GLU A 527 5.80 -10.26 33.55
CA GLU A 527 5.88 -11.00 32.29
C GLU A 527 4.96 -10.36 31.24
N LEU A 528 5.41 -10.44 29.98
CA LEU A 528 4.56 -10.06 28.84
C LEU A 528 3.46 -11.11 28.65
N ALA A 529 2.24 -10.64 28.41
CA ALA A 529 1.14 -11.52 28.05
C ALA A 529 1.44 -12.22 26.70
N ASP A 530 1.08 -13.51 26.61
CA ASP A 530 1.06 -14.23 25.33
C ASP A 530 -0.22 -13.82 24.58
N GLY A 531 -0.15 -12.97 23.58
CA GLY A 531 -1.29 -12.31 22.96
C GLY A 531 -2.35 -13.26 22.38
N GLY A 532 -1.90 -14.36 21.82
CA GLY A 532 -2.78 -15.37 21.21
C GLY A 532 -3.33 -15.01 19.83
N ALA A 533 -2.84 -13.94 19.21
CA ALA A 533 -3.28 -13.52 17.88
C ALA A 533 -2.63 -14.34 16.75
N HIS A 534 -1.38 -14.74 16.92
CA HIS A 534 -0.67 -15.59 15.94
C HIS A 534 -0.95 -17.08 16.13
N LYS A 535 -1.15 -17.49 17.38
CA LYS A 535 -1.46 -18.88 17.73
C LYS A 535 -2.56 -18.90 18.77
N PHE A 536 -3.57 -19.74 18.59
CA PHE A 536 -4.66 -19.90 19.56
C PHE A 536 -4.12 -20.12 20.97
N ARG A 537 -4.66 -19.36 21.93
CA ARG A 537 -4.43 -19.48 23.38
C ARG A 537 -5.75 -19.34 24.10
N SER A 538 -6.10 -20.30 24.95
CA SER A 538 -7.33 -20.23 25.73
C SER A 538 -7.38 -18.99 26.64
N GLY A 539 -8.47 -18.26 26.60
CA GLY A 539 -8.68 -17.03 27.38
C GLY A 539 -7.85 -15.82 26.90
N LYS A 540 -7.40 -15.84 25.65
CA LYS A 540 -6.73 -14.74 24.95
C LYS A 540 -7.55 -14.33 23.73
N GLU A 541 -6.90 -13.85 22.64
CA GLU A 541 -7.59 -13.42 21.44
C GLU A 541 -8.49 -14.53 20.87
N GLU A 542 -9.67 -14.15 20.43
CA GLU A 542 -10.62 -15.07 19.82
C GLU A 542 -10.22 -15.47 18.40
N HIS A 543 -10.59 -16.69 18.00
CA HIS A 543 -10.33 -17.23 16.67
C HIS A 543 -11.56 -17.89 16.08
N LEU A 544 -11.74 -17.79 14.76
CA LEU A 544 -12.77 -18.57 14.04
C LEU A 544 -12.40 -20.07 14.03
N PHE A 545 -11.12 -20.39 13.85
CA PHE A 545 -10.59 -21.75 13.81
C PHE A 545 -9.96 -22.11 15.16
N THR A 546 -10.79 -22.53 16.11
CA THR A 546 -10.34 -23.04 17.41
C THR A 546 -10.02 -24.53 17.33
N PRO A 547 -9.24 -25.08 18.28
CA PRO A 547 -9.04 -26.54 18.37
C PRO A 547 -10.36 -27.33 18.38
N GLN A 548 -11.40 -26.79 19.02
CA GLN A 548 -12.72 -27.41 19.08
C GLN A 548 -13.42 -27.42 17.70
N THR A 549 -13.46 -26.28 17.00
CA THR A 549 -14.10 -26.21 15.67
C THR A 549 -13.36 -27.07 14.66
N ILE A 550 -12.02 -27.07 14.68
CA ILE A 550 -11.21 -27.93 13.81
C ILE A 550 -11.49 -29.40 14.09
N HIS A 551 -11.50 -29.81 15.36
CA HIS A 551 -11.76 -31.21 15.75
C HIS A 551 -13.17 -31.68 15.31
N LEU A 552 -14.18 -30.87 15.54
CA LEU A 552 -15.55 -31.20 15.12
C LEU A 552 -15.67 -31.33 13.61
N PHE A 553 -15.06 -30.41 12.88
CA PHE A 553 -15.03 -30.44 11.42
C PHE A 553 -14.31 -31.68 10.88
N GLN A 554 -13.10 -31.96 11.38
CA GLN A 554 -12.34 -33.13 10.98
C GLN A 554 -13.06 -34.43 11.32
N LYS A 555 -13.67 -34.52 12.50
CA LYS A 555 -14.48 -35.69 12.90
C LYS A 555 -15.63 -35.89 11.93
N ALA A 556 -16.38 -34.83 11.60
CA ALA A 556 -17.48 -34.92 10.65
C ALA A 556 -17.03 -35.41 9.28
N CYS A 557 -15.91 -34.88 8.77
CA CYS A 557 -15.33 -35.26 7.45
C CYS A 557 -14.85 -36.72 7.43
N PHE A 558 -14.12 -37.17 8.47
CA PHE A 558 -13.54 -38.52 8.50
C PHE A 558 -14.58 -39.63 8.76
N THR A 559 -15.59 -39.33 9.54
CA THR A 559 -16.61 -40.34 9.92
C THR A 559 -17.87 -40.30 9.06
N GLY A 560 -18.09 -39.19 8.30
CA GLY A 560 -19.35 -38.93 7.62
C GLY A 560 -20.51 -38.67 8.58
N ASP A 561 -20.24 -38.38 9.85
CA ASP A 561 -21.25 -38.17 10.89
C ASP A 561 -21.91 -36.79 10.75
N TYR A 562 -23.12 -36.78 10.25
CA TYR A 562 -23.91 -35.56 10.09
C TYR A 562 -24.19 -34.84 11.42
N LYS A 563 -24.28 -35.57 12.53
CA LYS A 563 -24.45 -34.95 13.84
C LYS A 563 -23.21 -34.14 14.23
N ALA A 564 -22.03 -34.72 14.03
CA ALA A 564 -20.75 -33.98 14.25
C ALA A 564 -20.67 -32.74 13.36
N PHE A 565 -21.14 -32.81 12.10
CA PHE A 565 -21.23 -31.66 11.23
C PHE A 565 -22.20 -30.58 11.76
N LYS A 566 -23.37 -31.00 12.26
CA LYS A 566 -24.33 -30.04 12.88
C LYS A 566 -23.81 -29.46 14.18
N ASP A 567 -23.04 -30.22 14.96
CA ASP A 567 -22.38 -29.67 16.14
C ASP A 567 -21.30 -28.64 15.76
N PHE A 568 -20.54 -28.90 14.71
CA PHE A 568 -19.59 -27.92 14.12
C PHE A 568 -20.34 -26.65 13.68
N THR A 569 -21.36 -26.75 12.83
CA THR A 569 -22.09 -25.57 12.33
C THR A 569 -22.69 -24.75 13.46
N ARG A 570 -23.30 -25.42 14.46
CA ARG A 570 -23.87 -24.74 15.62
C ARG A 570 -22.82 -24.02 16.45
N THR A 571 -21.63 -24.62 16.62
CA THR A 571 -20.51 -23.96 17.33
C THR A 571 -20.07 -22.72 16.58
N VAL A 572 -19.89 -22.78 15.24
CA VAL A 572 -19.49 -21.63 14.42
C VAL A 572 -20.59 -20.56 14.41
N ASP A 573 -21.86 -20.93 14.30
CA ASP A 573 -22.97 -19.97 14.30
C ASP A 573 -23.10 -19.25 15.67
N ASN A 574 -22.85 -19.95 16.78
CA ASN A 574 -22.88 -19.35 18.11
C ASN A 574 -21.74 -18.37 18.37
N MET A 575 -20.56 -18.57 17.74
CA MET A 575 -19.47 -17.57 17.79
C MET A 575 -19.92 -16.22 17.23
N GLY A 576 -20.92 -16.22 16.35
CA GLY A 576 -21.56 -15.02 15.87
C GLY A 576 -22.27 -14.22 16.95
N ALA A 577 -22.94 -14.90 17.88
CA ALA A 577 -23.62 -14.26 19.01
C ALA A 577 -22.60 -13.61 19.99
N GLU A 578 -21.37 -14.08 20.01
CA GLU A 578 -20.25 -13.55 20.79
C GLU A 578 -19.54 -12.38 20.11
N GLY A 579 -19.91 -12.05 18.85
CA GLY A 579 -19.42 -10.86 18.14
C GLY A 579 -18.02 -10.99 17.51
N VAL A 580 -17.54 -12.22 17.26
CA VAL A 580 -16.18 -12.44 16.69
C VAL A 580 -16.02 -11.85 15.29
N HIS A 581 -17.11 -11.81 14.49
CA HIS A 581 -17.11 -11.29 13.13
C HIS A 581 -18.32 -10.40 12.84
N LEU A 582 -18.15 -9.35 12.03
CA LEU A 582 -19.26 -8.49 11.59
C LEU A 582 -20.37 -9.28 10.93
N ARG A 583 -20.04 -10.25 10.08
CA ARG A 583 -21.01 -11.10 9.39
C ARG A 583 -21.90 -11.88 10.37
N SER A 584 -21.34 -12.29 11.49
CA SER A 584 -22.06 -13.02 12.53
C SER A 584 -23.07 -12.17 13.29
N LEU A 585 -22.94 -10.84 13.25
CA LEU A 585 -23.88 -9.90 13.83
C LEU A 585 -25.06 -9.57 12.90
N LEU A 586 -25.04 -10.09 11.66
CA LEU A 586 -26.08 -9.88 10.67
C LEU A 586 -27.03 -11.08 10.67
N ASP A 587 -28.31 -10.82 10.46
CA ASP A 587 -29.34 -11.83 10.23
C ASP A 587 -30.23 -11.42 9.05
N PHE A 588 -31.03 -12.37 8.57
CA PHE A 588 -32.02 -12.08 7.55
C PHE A 588 -33.19 -11.30 8.14
N SER A 589 -33.69 -10.32 7.41
CA SER A 589 -34.93 -9.65 7.75
C SER A 589 -36.11 -10.54 7.29
N TYR A 590 -36.56 -11.41 8.18
CA TYR A 590 -37.73 -12.27 7.90
C TYR A 590 -39.03 -11.50 8.07
N ASP A 591 -39.91 -11.59 7.09
CA ASP A 591 -41.32 -11.20 7.28
C ASP A 591 -42.05 -12.37 7.97
N PRO A 592 -42.51 -12.22 9.23
CA PRO A 592 -43.23 -13.28 9.93
C PRO A 592 -44.49 -13.76 9.22
N ASN A 593 -45.08 -12.92 8.34
CA ASN A 593 -46.30 -13.20 7.59
C ASN A 593 -46.05 -13.47 6.09
N GLY A 594 -44.79 -13.42 5.64
CA GLY A 594 -44.41 -13.46 4.22
C GLY A 594 -43.89 -14.80 3.72
N GLY A 595 -44.12 -15.90 4.44
CA GLY A 595 -43.68 -17.24 4.02
C GLY A 595 -44.37 -17.70 2.74
N ILE A 596 -43.59 -18.39 1.87
CA ILE A 596 -44.15 -19.11 0.70
C ILE A 596 -44.29 -20.60 1.01
N PRO A 597 -45.18 -21.32 0.34
CA PRO A 597 -45.28 -22.76 0.45
C PRO A 597 -43.94 -23.46 0.18
N LEU A 598 -43.64 -24.55 0.91
CA LEU A 598 -42.34 -25.24 0.76
C LEU A 598 -42.11 -25.78 -0.65
N GLU A 599 -43.19 -26.16 -1.35
CA GLU A 599 -43.14 -26.62 -2.73
C GLU A 599 -42.77 -25.54 -3.74
N GLU A 600 -42.88 -24.26 -3.39
CA GLU A 600 -42.46 -23.14 -4.17
C GLU A 600 -41.00 -22.72 -3.88
N VAL A 601 -40.43 -23.27 -2.81
CA VAL A 601 -39.02 -23.02 -2.47
C VAL A 601 -38.11 -23.80 -3.41
N GLU A 602 -37.09 -23.13 -3.98
CA GLU A 602 -36.13 -23.78 -4.87
C GLU A 602 -35.43 -24.96 -4.14
N PRO A 603 -35.43 -26.16 -4.73
CA PRO A 603 -34.81 -27.32 -4.10
C PRO A 603 -33.29 -27.22 -4.04
N VAL A 604 -32.67 -27.77 -2.99
CA VAL A 604 -31.21 -27.77 -2.77
C VAL A 604 -30.46 -28.29 -3.98
N SER A 605 -30.98 -29.34 -4.66
CA SER A 605 -30.37 -29.89 -5.90
C SER A 605 -30.28 -28.90 -7.05
N SER A 606 -31.13 -27.87 -7.08
CA SER A 606 -31.05 -26.76 -8.03
C SER A 606 -30.04 -25.70 -7.56
N ILE A 607 -30.09 -25.36 -6.27
CA ILE A 607 -29.25 -24.34 -5.65
C ILE A 607 -27.75 -24.69 -5.77
N VAL A 608 -27.37 -25.93 -5.46
CA VAL A 608 -25.96 -26.38 -5.47
C VAL A 608 -25.29 -26.29 -6.86
N LYS A 609 -26.07 -26.31 -7.94
CA LYS A 609 -25.55 -26.17 -9.30
C LYS A 609 -24.92 -24.79 -9.57
N ARG A 610 -25.28 -23.79 -8.78
CA ARG A 610 -24.71 -22.43 -8.88
C ARG A 610 -23.43 -22.24 -8.07
N PHE A 611 -23.05 -23.21 -7.24
CA PHE A 611 -21.84 -23.15 -6.45
C PHE A 611 -20.61 -23.42 -7.32
N LYS A 612 -19.58 -22.62 -7.10
CA LYS A 612 -18.29 -22.71 -7.78
C LYS A 612 -17.16 -22.70 -6.75
N ALA A 613 -16.14 -23.51 -6.95
CA ALA A 613 -14.93 -23.41 -6.17
C ALA A 613 -14.09 -22.21 -6.68
N ALA A 614 -13.39 -21.55 -5.76
CA ALA A 614 -12.42 -20.54 -6.10
C ALA A 614 -11.28 -21.13 -6.96
N ALA A 615 -10.62 -20.27 -7.72
CA ALA A 615 -9.47 -20.63 -8.53
C ALA A 615 -8.26 -20.97 -7.63
N MET A 616 -7.90 -22.24 -7.56
CA MET A 616 -6.76 -22.74 -6.80
C MET A 616 -5.88 -23.55 -7.75
N SER A 617 -4.65 -23.08 -8.01
CA SER A 617 -3.81 -23.60 -9.07
C SER A 617 -3.23 -24.98 -8.78
N TYR A 618 -3.11 -25.78 -9.83
CA TYR A 618 -2.38 -27.03 -9.81
C TYR A 618 -0.87 -26.77 -9.59
N GLY A 619 -0.34 -27.26 -8.48
CA GLY A 619 1.00 -26.95 -7.97
C GLY A 619 1.00 -26.06 -6.73
N ALA A 620 -0.02 -25.22 -6.52
CA ALA A 620 -0.31 -24.65 -5.21
C ALA A 620 -1.05 -25.65 -4.32
N LEU A 621 -1.97 -26.44 -4.91
CA LEU A 621 -2.55 -27.64 -4.32
C LEU A 621 -1.83 -28.91 -4.83
N SER A 622 -1.89 -29.99 -4.05
CA SER A 622 -1.52 -31.33 -4.54
C SER A 622 -2.53 -31.81 -5.62
N SER A 623 -2.13 -32.81 -6.38
CA SER A 623 -3.01 -33.42 -7.39
C SER A 623 -4.29 -33.95 -6.78
N GLU A 624 -4.16 -34.66 -5.65
CA GLU A 624 -5.30 -35.29 -4.94
C GLU A 624 -6.29 -34.25 -4.44
N ALA A 625 -5.82 -33.14 -3.86
CA ALA A 625 -6.70 -32.07 -3.40
C ALA A 625 -7.44 -31.39 -4.55
N HIS A 626 -6.70 -31.08 -5.63
CA HIS A 626 -7.25 -30.43 -6.82
C HIS A 626 -8.32 -31.33 -7.51
N GLU A 627 -8.06 -32.61 -7.62
CA GLU A 627 -9.00 -33.60 -8.18
C GLU A 627 -10.21 -33.82 -7.29
N THR A 628 -10.02 -33.92 -5.97
CA THR A 628 -11.11 -34.11 -5.00
C THR A 628 -12.13 -32.98 -5.09
N ILE A 629 -11.68 -31.73 -5.19
CA ILE A 629 -12.54 -30.56 -5.35
C ILE A 629 -13.34 -30.66 -6.67
N ALA A 630 -12.68 -31.02 -7.76
CA ALA A 630 -13.34 -31.18 -9.05
C ALA A 630 -14.42 -32.27 -9.02
N ILE A 631 -14.09 -33.44 -8.50
CA ILE A 631 -15.01 -34.57 -8.38
C ILE A 631 -16.21 -34.22 -7.51
N ALA A 632 -15.96 -33.61 -6.35
CA ALA A 632 -17.02 -33.20 -5.41
C ALA A 632 -18.04 -32.26 -6.08
N LEU A 633 -17.55 -31.22 -6.73
CA LEU A 633 -18.42 -30.24 -7.41
C LEU A 633 -19.12 -30.84 -8.64
N ASN A 634 -18.45 -31.68 -9.40
CA ASN A 634 -19.08 -32.37 -10.53
C ASN A 634 -20.23 -33.25 -10.09
N ARG A 635 -20.06 -33.99 -8.98
CA ARG A 635 -21.16 -34.82 -8.39
C ARG A 635 -22.33 -33.99 -7.90
N LEU A 636 -22.06 -32.81 -7.38
CA LEU A 636 -23.09 -31.86 -6.94
C LEU A 636 -23.72 -31.07 -8.10
N GLY A 637 -23.17 -31.15 -9.31
CA GLY A 637 -23.60 -30.36 -10.46
C GLY A 637 -23.07 -28.92 -10.46
N GLY A 638 -22.18 -28.59 -9.52
CA GLY A 638 -21.44 -27.32 -9.48
C GLY A 638 -20.23 -27.31 -10.42
N ARG A 639 -19.31 -26.35 -10.21
CA ARG A 639 -18.12 -26.18 -11.06
C ARG A 639 -16.88 -25.90 -10.22
N SER A 640 -15.79 -26.62 -10.52
CA SER A 640 -14.46 -26.30 -10.01
C SER A 640 -13.65 -25.50 -11.03
N ASN A 641 -12.62 -24.80 -10.56
CA ASN A 641 -11.75 -23.93 -11.35
C ASN A 641 -10.32 -24.46 -11.31
N THR A 642 -9.69 -24.55 -12.49
CA THR A 642 -8.28 -25.01 -12.61
C THR A 642 -7.28 -24.12 -11.90
N GLY A 643 -7.60 -22.85 -11.71
CA GLY A 643 -6.59 -21.83 -11.41
C GLY A 643 -5.66 -21.59 -12.61
N GLU A 644 -4.67 -20.73 -12.41
CA GLU A 644 -3.75 -20.26 -13.47
C GLU A 644 -2.73 -21.30 -13.97
N GLY A 645 -2.67 -22.47 -13.35
CA GLY A 645 -1.72 -23.52 -13.68
C GLY A 645 -2.18 -24.54 -14.69
N GLY A 646 -3.42 -24.45 -15.16
CA GLY A 646 -4.05 -25.50 -15.98
C GLY A 646 -4.36 -26.75 -15.17
N GLU A 647 -4.60 -27.84 -15.86
CA GLU A 647 -4.72 -29.21 -15.32
C GLU A 647 -4.23 -30.24 -16.32
N PRO A 648 -3.86 -31.46 -15.90
CA PRO A 648 -3.44 -32.53 -16.81
C PRO A 648 -4.49 -32.83 -17.88
N GLU A 649 -4.06 -33.00 -19.12
CA GLU A 649 -4.95 -33.23 -20.27
C GLU A 649 -5.82 -34.48 -20.10
N GLU A 650 -5.30 -35.49 -19.38
CA GLU A 650 -5.99 -36.75 -19.09
C GLU A 650 -7.28 -36.55 -18.29
N ARG A 651 -7.41 -35.39 -17.62
CA ARG A 651 -8.59 -35.04 -16.81
C ARG A 651 -9.73 -34.45 -17.60
N TYR A 652 -9.48 -33.92 -18.83
CA TYR A 652 -10.49 -33.14 -19.57
C TYR A 652 -11.78 -33.90 -19.89
N GLN A 653 -11.75 -35.23 -19.97
CA GLN A 653 -12.92 -36.08 -20.22
C GLN A 653 -13.26 -36.99 -19.05
N SER A 654 -12.69 -36.77 -17.89
CA SER A 654 -12.90 -37.56 -16.68
C SER A 654 -13.82 -36.86 -15.68
N GLU A 655 -14.23 -37.61 -14.64
CA GLU A 655 -14.99 -37.05 -13.51
C GLU A 655 -14.21 -35.94 -12.77
N SER A 656 -12.87 -35.94 -12.88
CA SER A 656 -12.02 -34.93 -12.24
C SER A 656 -11.76 -33.68 -13.12
N ASN A 657 -12.48 -33.52 -14.22
CA ASN A 657 -12.39 -32.31 -15.04
C ASN A 657 -12.87 -31.06 -14.29
N SER A 658 -12.03 -30.05 -14.21
CA SER A 658 -12.44 -28.72 -13.72
C SER A 658 -13.14 -27.97 -14.84
N LYS A 659 -14.43 -27.72 -14.71
CA LYS A 659 -15.27 -27.15 -15.77
C LYS A 659 -14.98 -25.69 -16.05
N ILE A 660 -14.37 -24.96 -15.11
CA ILE A 660 -13.90 -23.59 -15.28
C ILE A 660 -12.40 -23.62 -15.59
N LYS A 661 -12.02 -23.12 -16.76
CA LYS A 661 -10.64 -23.01 -17.21
C LYS A 661 -10.16 -21.56 -17.06
N GLN A 662 -9.20 -21.34 -16.17
CA GLN A 662 -8.68 -19.99 -15.96
C GLN A 662 -7.56 -19.65 -16.95
N VAL A 663 -7.59 -18.44 -17.50
CA VAL A 663 -6.55 -17.84 -18.32
C VAL A 663 -5.98 -16.63 -17.58
N ALA A 664 -4.67 -16.69 -17.25
CA ALA A 664 -3.96 -15.62 -16.57
C ALA A 664 -2.93 -14.97 -17.53
N SER A 665 -2.31 -13.90 -17.10
CA SER A 665 -1.31 -13.16 -17.89
C SER A 665 -0.17 -14.05 -18.41
N ALA A 666 0.33 -14.98 -17.58
CA ALA A 666 1.41 -15.90 -17.98
C ALA A 666 0.95 -17.07 -18.86
N ARG A 667 -0.35 -17.31 -19.00
CA ARG A 667 -0.97 -18.35 -19.84
C ARG A 667 -0.44 -19.77 -19.59
N PHE A 668 -0.02 -20.09 -18.37
CA PHE A 668 0.46 -21.43 -18.01
C PHE A 668 -0.61 -22.49 -18.25
N GLY A 669 -0.27 -23.52 -19.01
CA GLY A 669 -1.15 -24.66 -19.32
C GLY A 669 -2.28 -24.35 -20.29
N VAL A 670 -2.33 -23.16 -20.90
CA VAL A 670 -3.37 -22.78 -21.87
C VAL A 670 -3.03 -23.32 -23.25
N THR A 671 -3.87 -24.24 -23.72
CA THR A 671 -3.82 -24.82 -25.07
C THR A 671 -5.20 -24.76 -25.71
N SER A 672 -5.30 -25.01 -27.02
CA SER A 672 -6.60 -25.10 -27.69
C SER A 672 -7.48 -26.21 -27.10
N LYS A 673 -6.90 -27.36 -26.73
CA LYS A 673 -7.64 -28.46 -26.10
C LYS A 673 -8.16 -28.05 -24.71
N TYR A 674 -7.33 -27.32 -23.95
CA TYR A 674 -7.73 -26.75 -22.66
C TYR A 674 -8.94 -25.84 -22.81
N LEU A 675 -8.90 -24.88 -23.71
CA LEU A 675 -10.01 -23.95 -23.96
C LEU A 675 -11.28 -24.64 -24.42
N VAL A 676 -11.18 -25.60 -25.36
CA VAL A 676 -12.35 -26.35 -25.88
C VAL A 676 -12.97 -27.26 -24.82
N SER A 677 -12.22 -27.75 -23.84
CA SER A 677 -12.72 -28.58 -22.74
C SER A 677 -13.49 -27.80 -21.66
N ALA A 678 -13.56 -26.49 -21.74
CA ALA A 678 -14.19 -25.63 -20.75
C ALA A 678 -15.71 -25.53 -20.94
N GLU A 679 -16.47 -25.55 -19.85
CA GLU A 679 -17.86 -25.04 -19.81
C GLU A 679 -17.86 -23.52 -19.55
N GLU A 680 -16.83 -23.03 -18.86
CA GLU A 680 -16.62 -21.61 -18.56
C GLU A 680 -15.12 -21.29 -18.64
N ILE A 681 -14.78 -20.21 -19.32
CA ILE A 681 -13.40 -19.70 -19.40
C ILE A 681 -13.33 -18.45 -18.55
N GLN A 682 -12.42 -18.44 -17.57
CA GLN A 682 -12.25 -17.32 -16.66
C GLN A 682 -10.98 -16.53 -16.99
N ILE A 683 -11.15 -15.26 -17.35
CA ILE A 683 -10.05 -14.30 -17.46
C ILE A 683 -9.67 -13.85 -16.07
N LYS A 684 -8.45 -14.13 -15.64
CA LYS A 684 -7.88 -13.59 -14.40
C LYS A 684 -7.34 -12.19 -14.69
N LEU A 685 -8.20 -11.17 -14.54
CA LEU A 685 -7.79 -9.79 -14.78
C LEU A 685 -6.87 -9.28 -13.68
N ALA A 686 -7.17 -9.60 -12.42
CA ALA A 686 -6.38 -9.24 -11.25
C ALA A 686 -6.55 -10.25 -10.11
N GLN A 687 -5.71 -10.11 -9.07
CA GLN A 687 -5.86 -10.91 -7.85
C GLN A 687 -5.64 -10.02 -6.62
N GLY A 688 -6.47 -10.20 -5.58
CA GLY A 688 -6.46 -9.37 -4.38
C GLY A 688 -5.42 -9.79 -3.34
N ALA A 689 -5.21 -11.11 -3.17
CA ALA A 689 -4.43 -11.64 -2.05
C ALA A 689 -2.92 -11.32 -2.13
N LYS A 690 -2.35 -11.18 -3.33
CA LYS A 690 -0.94 -10.85 -3.56
C LYS A 690 -0.81 -9.76 -4.61
N PRO A 691 -1.34 -8.56 -4.40
CA PRO A 691 -1.15 -7.46 -5.33
C PRO A 691 0.36 -7.16 -5.45
N GLY A 692 0.84 -6.86 -6.65
CA GLY A 692 2.26 -6.62 -6.93
C GLY A 692 3.10 -7.87 -7.18
N GLU A 693 2.80 -9.00 -6.55
CA GLU A 693 3.56 -10.25 -6.73
C GLU A 693 2.93 -11.21 -7.72
N GLY A 694 1.60 -11.19 -7.81
CA GLY A 694 0.85 -12.09 -8.65
C GLY A 694 0.93 -13.56 -8.24
N GLY A 695 0.74 -14.44 -9.20
CA GLY A 695 0.95 -15.87 -9.03
C GLY A 695 2.43 -16.21 -9.01
N ASN A 696 2.94 -16.72 -7.92
CA ASN A 696 4.32 -17.18 -7.79
C ASN A 696 4.34 -18.64 -7.36
N LEU A 697 5.02 -19.49 -8.14
CA LEU A 697 5.31 -20.86 -7.76
C LEU A 697 6.83 -21.01 -7.66
N PRO A 698 7.39 -21.21 -6.43
CA PRO A 698 8.82 -21.40 -6.26
C PRO A 698 9.34 -22.63 -7.03
N GLY A 699 10.55 -22.54 -7.54
CA GLY A 699 11.17 -23.63 -8.31
C GLY A 699 11.13 -24.99 -7.62
N ALA A 700 11.29 -25.01 -6.28
CA ALA A 700 11.20 -26.24 -5.49
C ALA A 700 9.83 -26.95 -5.57
N LYS A 701 8.77 -26.23 -5.92
CA LYS A 701 7.40 -26.78 -6.12
C LYS A 701 7.10 -27.10 -7.58
N VAL A 702 7.98 -26.74 -8.51
CA VAL A 702 7.80 -27.04 -9.94
C VAL A 702 8.33 -28.45 -10.24
N TYR A 703 7.57 -29.45 -9.81
CA TYR A 703 7.83 -30.86 -10.08
C TYR A 703 7.68 -31.18 -11.57
N PRO A 704 8.20 -32.33 -12.08
CA PRO A 704 8.10 -32.70 -13.49
C PRO A 704 6.68 -32.69 -14.04
N TRP A 705 5.69 -33.17 -13.30
CA TRP A 705 4.29 -33.18 -13.70
C TRP A 705 3.66 -31.79 -13.72
N ILE A 706 4.09 -30.91 -12.81
CA ILE A 706 3.67 -29.49 -12.82
C ILE A 706 4.27 -28.77 -14.03
N ALA A 707 5.57 -28.96 -14.28
CA ALA A 707 6.26 -28.39 -15.42
C ALA A 707 5.61 -28.84 -16.75
N LYS A 708 5.28 -30.12 -16.86
CA LYS A 708 4.57 -30.69 -18.03
C LYS A 708 3.24 -30.00 -18.24
N THR A 709 2.42 -29.88 -17.20
CA THR A 709 1.07 -29.26 -17.27
C THR A 709 1.13 -27.78 -17.60
N ARG A 710 2.11 -27.05 -17.04
CA ARG A 710 2.29 -25.62 -17.24
C ARG A 710 3.11 -25.27 -18.50
N HIS A 711 3.59 -26.25 -19.25
CA HIS A 711 4.49 -26.06 -20.39
C HIS A 711 5.75 -25.26 -20.01
N SER A 712 6.40 -25.64 -18.91
CA SER A 712 7.56 -24.97 -18.34
C SER A 712 8.69 -25.94 -17.99
N THR A 713 9.74 -25.43 -17.34
CA THR A 713 10.92 -26.22 -16.96
C THR A 713 10.88 -26.61 -15.48
N THR A 714 11.13 -27.88 -15.18
CA THR A 714 11.23 -28.41 -13.81
C THR A 714 12.29 -27.65 -13.00
N GLY A 715 11.97 -27.31 -11.76
CA GLY A 715 12.89 -26.65 -10.84
C GLY A 715 13.07 -25.15 -11.05
N VAL A 716 12.45 -24.58 -12.08
CA VAL A 716 12.50 -23.13 -12.35
C VAL A 716 11.25 -22.46 -11.80
N GLY A 717 11.42 -21.40 -10.99
CA GLY A 717 10.30 -20.62 -10.44
C GLY A 717 9.45 -19.98 -11.54
N LEU A 718 8.16 -19.93 -11.31
CA LEU A 718 7.17 -19.39 -12.26
C LEU A 718 6.47 -18.19 -11.66
N ILE A 719 6.35 -17.11 -12.43
CA ILE A 719 5.66 -15.88 -12.04
C ILE A 719 4.59 -15.58 -13.09
N SER A 720 3.37 -15.33 -12.59
CA SER A 720 2.28 -14.77 -13.38
C SER A 720 1.97 -13.39 -12.81
N PRO A 721 2.24 -12.29 -13.54
CA PRO A 721 1.98 -10.94 -13.07
C PRO A 721 0.52 -10.75 -12.62
N PRO A 722 0.24 -9.97 -11.56
CA PRO A 722 -1.10 -9.84 -11.00
C PRO A 722 -2.10 -9.15 -11.92
N PRO A 723 -1.77 -8.02 -12.58
CA PRO A 723 -2.63 -7.49 -13.62
C PRO A 723 -2.41 -8.24 -14.92
N HIS A 724 -3.45 -8.37 -15.72
CA HIS A 724 -3.31 -8.89 -17.07
C HIS A 724 -2.66 -7.81 -17.95
N HIS A 725 -1.39 -7.97 -18.27
CA HIS A 725 -0.56 -6.94 -18.91
C HIS A 725 -1.00 -6.51 -20.31
N ASP A 726 -1.86 -7.29 -20.96
CA ASP A 726 -2.37 -6.99 -22.29
C ASP A 726 -3.68 -6.18 -22.25
N ILE A 727 -4.23 -5.90 -21.06
CA ILE A 727 -5.54 -5.28 -20.86
C ILE A 727 -5.37 -3.97 -20.10
N TYR A 728 -5.65 -2.86 -20.78
CA TYR A 728 -5.58 -1.50 -20.23
C TYR A 728 -6.90 -0.74 -20.32
N SER A 729 -7.86 -1.29 -21.06
CA SER A 729 -9.18 -0.70 -21.27
C SER A 729 -10.27 -1.76 -21.30
N ILE A 730 -11.53 -1.34 -21.27
CA ILE A 730 -12.68 -2.24 -21.47
C ILE A 730 -12.68 -2.77 -22.90
N GLU A 731 -12.19 -2.00 -23.86
CA GLU A 731 -12.07 -2.39 -25.28
C GLU A 731 -11.07 -3.54 -25.44
N ASP A 732 -9.89 -3.46 -24.82
CA ASP A 732 -8.91 -4.57 -24.83
C ASP A 732 -9.50 -5.84 -24.19
N LEU A 733 -10.26 -5.67 -23.10
CA LEU A 733 -10.95 -6.78 -22.46
C LEU A 733 -12.02 -7.37 -23.38
N ALA A 734 -12.78 -6.55 -24.07
CA ALA A 734 -13.80 -6.99 -25.02
C ALA A 734 -13.18 -7.79 -26.18
N GLU A 735 -12.01 -7.37 -26.68
CA GLU A 735 -11.26 -8.12 -27.69
C GLU A 735 -10.87 -9.51 -27.18
N LEU A 736 -10.29 -9.60 -25.97
CA LEU A 736 -9.94 -10.90 -25.38
C LEU A 736 -11.17 -11.77 -25.12
N ILE A 737 -12.29 -11.20 -24.66
CA ILE A 737 -13.56 -11.92 -24.48
C ILE A 737 -14.03 -12.47 -25.84
N TYR A 738 -13.96 -11.68 -26.90
CA TYR A 738 -14.34 -12.09 -28.25
C TYR A 738 -13.45 -13.24 -28.72
N ASP A 739 -12.14 -13.16 -28.56
CA ASP A 739 -11.19 -14.19 -28.98
C ASP A 739 -11.43 -15.51 -28.24
N LEU A 740 -11.61 -15.47 -26.94
CA LEU A 740 -11.90 -16.66 -26.15
C LEU A 740 -13.28 -17.26 -26.48
N LYS A 741 -14.27 -16.42 -26.79
CA LYS A 741 -15.58 -16.87 -27.23
C LYS A 741 -15.50 -17.54 -28.61
N ASN A 742 -14.61 -17.10 -29.51
CA ASN A 742 -14.37 -17.76 -30.78
C ASN A 742 -13.58 -19.05 -30.63
N ALA A 743 -12.66 -19.13 -29.65
CA ALA A 743 -11.96 -20.38 -29.35
C ALA A 743 -12.92 -21.47 -28.81
N ASN A 744 -13.92 -21.08 -28.00
CA ASN A 744 -14.97 -21.97 -27.50
C ASN A 744 -16.32 -21.25 -27.45
N ARG A 745 -17.14 -21.40 -28.48
CA ARG A 745 -18.46 -20.76 -28.61
C ARG A 745 -19.47 -21.21 -27.55
N HIS A 746 -19.29 -22.39 -26.97
CA HIS A 746 -20.20 -22.96 -25.99
C HIS A 746 -19.89 -22.53 -24.56
N ALA A 747 -18.64 -22.18 -24.25
CA ALA A 747 -18.23 -21.75 -22.94
C ALA A 747 -18.76 -20.34 -22.61
N ASN A 748 -19.15 -20.14 -21.36
CA ASN A 748 -19.35 -18.78 -20.84
C ASN A 748 -18.01 -18.11 -20.57
N ILE A 749 -17.91 -16.83 -20.87
CA ILE A 749 -16.72 -16.04 -20.51
C ILE A 749 -16.97 -15.34 -19.18
N ASN A 750 -16.08 -15.60 -18.24
CA ASN A 750 -16.07 -15.07 -16.88
C ASN A 750 -14.88 -14.13 -16.73
N VAL A 751 -15.06 -13.02 -16.02
CA VAL A 751 -13.99 -12.09 -15.70
C VAL A 751 -13.85 -11.98 -14.18
N LYS A 752 -12.70 -12.38 -13.68
CA LYS A 752 -12.37 -12.28 -12.24
C LYS A 752 -11.83 -10.89 -11.92
N LEU A 753 -12.55 -10.16 -11.06
CA LEU A 753 -12.17 -8.86 -10.55
C LEU A 753 -11.71 -8.97 -9.09
N VAL A 754 -11.14 -7.89 -8.56
CA VAL A 754 -10.86 -7.73 -7.13
C VAL A 754 -12.11 -7.22 -6.43
N SER A 755 -12.50 -7.85 -5.32
CA SER A 755 -13.62 -7.40 -4.48
C SER A 755 -13.21 -6.18 -3.65
N GLU A 756 -13.52 -5.00 -4.14
CA GLU A 756 -13.12 -3.71 -3.57
C GLU A 756 -14.19 -2.64 -3.79
N ALA A 757 -14.09 -1.54 -3.03
CA ALA A 757 -14.94 -0.37 -3.25
C ALA A 757 -14.77 0.16 -4.69
N GLY A 758 -15.89 0.39 -5.39
CA GLY A 758 -15.88 0.83 -6.78
C GLY A 758 -15.87 -0.30 -7.82
N VAL A 759 -15.73 -1.57 -7.43
CA VAL A 759 -15.76 -2.71 -8.36
C VAL A 759 -17.02 -2.78 -9.20
N GLY A 760 -18.15 -2.25 -8.71
CA GLY A 760 -19.41 -2.19 -9.45
C GLY A 760 -19.31 -1.41 -10.76
N THR A 761 -18.56 -0.31 -10.77
CA THR A 761 -18.30 0.49 -11.99
C THR A 761 -17.50 -0.32 -13.01
N ILE A 762 -16.47 -1.03 -12.54
CA ILE A 762 -15.66 -1.91 -13.41
C ILE A 762 -16.52 -3.06 -13.94
N ALA A 763 -17.34 -3.68 -13.09
CA ALA A 763 -18.23 -4.76 -13.46
C ALA A 763 -19.25 -4.34 -14.56
N ALA A 764 -19.77 -3.12 -14.47
CA ALA A 764 -20.65 -2.56 -15.52
C ALA A 764 -19.92 -2.46 -16.87
N GLY A 765 -18.66 -2.03 -16.88
CA GLY A 765 -17.82 -2.02 -18.09
C GLY A 765 -17.54 -3.43 -18.62
N VAL A 766 -17.22 -4.37 -17.74
CA VAL A 766 -16.98 -5.78 -18.08
C VAL A 766 -18.22 -6.42 -18.71
N ALA A 767 -19.41 -6.14 -18.18
CA ALA A 767 -20.68 -6.58 -18.75
C ALA A 767 -20.91 -6.00 -20.17
N LYS A 768 -20.60 -4.71 -20.38
CA LYS A 768 -20.62 -4.08 -21.71
C LYS A 768 -19.61 -4.71 -22.66
N GLY A 769 -18.45 -5.15 -22.17
CA GLY A 769 -17.43 -5.88 -22.92
C GLY A 769 -17.87 -7.28 -23.36
N GLY A 770 -19.04 -7.77 -22.93
CA GLY A 770 -19.66 -9.02 -23.38
C GLY A 770 -19.38 -10.23 -22.49
N ALA A 771 -18.88 -10.07 -21.27
CA ALA A 771 -18.75 -11.16 -20.33
C ALA A 771 -20.13 -11.65 -19.85
N GLN A 772 -20.30 -12.97 -19.72
CA GLN A 772 -21.51 -13.60 -19.22
C GLN A 772 -21.49 -13.80 -17.69
N VAL A 773 -20.29 -13.80 -17.07
CA VAL A 773 -20.07 -14.01 -15.64
C VAL A 773 -19.02 -13.03 -15.14
N ILE A 774 -19.22 -12.49 -13.95
CA ILE A 774 -18.27 -11.58 -13.29
C ILE A 774 -18.07 -12.06 -11.86
#